data_d1295c003603fc65289f065e6fe307fe
#
_entry.id   d1295c003603fc65289f065e6fe307fe
#
_cell.length_a   1.000
_cell.length_b   1.000
_cell.length_c   1.000
_cell.angle_alpha   90.00
_cell.angle_beta   90.00
_cell.angle_gamma   90.00
#
_symmetry.space_group_name_H-M   'P 1'
#
loop_
_entity.id
_entity.type
_entity.pdbx_description
1 polymer ?
#
loop_
_entity_poly.entity_id
_entity_poly.type
_entity_poly.pdbx_seq_one_letter_code
_entity_poly.pdbx_strand_id
1 'polypeptide(L)'
;MSVVTEKRHQPLRGSKGGSSKPKQPHIAQNGVASLSTARIVYLLSWGPIVGPVNGLKSIKLDGTPIQAEDGTLNYPDVKWQFRPGELNQERLEGVAESSNEIAVGQTLLSTQPYIYTVTNATADAVRVRLSWPNLQAQDSSGNINGVRIEYAIDVATDGAPYQTVLSTFVDRKNVTTYYRSHRINLPAGGHWAVRVRRITPEANSSLVQDTMMLTAIAEVVDSNQEFPLTAVGCVEYDAQQFGGDFPKFSALMRGRIVRVPMNYDPETRTYFTGGPGTTNGVWDGTFKEAYSNNPAWVFYDLVLNPYYGLGERIDQSMVNRWALYRIAQYCDQLVPDGKGGQEPRFTCNLYLQKQEEAYAVLQDLAAIFHGLAFWDGSQITVNADMPQDPVYTYSTSQILNDGVVAYSGTRTRDRHSLAMVSWDNPANAFETDKEPVFDEDAIIELGGIVREVSVGALGCTSQGQAQRAGQWALMTEQLQTRGAVWKVGLDGFIPRPGQVVALADPMLAGRANGGRISAVSGRAITVDRDVDIPVGARLRVNLPSGRSEARAIQGHDGRVITVVADFSEEPSPESGWAIDYDDLALMQFYVKNVTRPSWEQFQLEVIQHEPGKFDAIDHGAIIDSRPISVLPSGVQDPPARVLISQHIAVEQGLAVTIMTIAWDAAPDAVAYDVEWRWGSREWVRVPRTGELMVEVRGVYTGQYLARVRAVNSMNVSSIPANSVLTNITGKTGAPPALAFLRTTSGPWKIGLEWGFPASGAADTAYTEIQQSVTPGGSEQNATALGLFAYPTDTHTLTSLAAGARLAFRGRLIDR
;
A
#
# COMPACT_ATOMS: atom_id res chain seq x y z
N MET A 1 27.81 -12.31 19.03
CA MET A 1 27.59 -12.12 20.49
C MET A 1 28.91 -12.28 21.20
N SER A 2 29.54 -11.20 21.59
CA SER A 2 30.68 -11.22 22.47
C SER A 2 30.36 -10.33 23.67
N VAL A 3 30.26 -10.98 24.80
CA VAL A 3 30.07 -10.37 26.11
C VAL A 3 31.34 -9.68 26.48
N VAL A 4 31.31 -8.35 26.60
CA VAL A 4 32.43 -7.59 27.18
C VAL A 4 32.28 -7.65 28.69
N THR A 5 33.15 -8.38 29.34
CA THR A 5 33.31 -8.42 30.81
C THR A 5 34.19 -7.24 31.23
N GLU A 6 33.59 -6.23 31.83
CA GLU A 6 34.28 -5.15 32.51
C GLU A 6 35.05 -5.70 33.73
N LYS A 7 36.35 -5.56 33.72
CA LYS A 7 37.19 -5.86 34.89
C LYS A 7 36.99 -4.73 35.91
N ARG A 8 36.33 -5.07 37.01
CA ARG A 8 36.28 -4.20 38.20
C ARG A 8 37.67 -4.14 38.86
N HIS A 9 38.22 -2.94 38.93
CA HIS A 9 39.35 -2.66 39.80
C HIS A 9 38.94 -2.82 41.27
N GLN A 10 39.61 -3.68 42.01
CA GLN A 10 39.48 -3.76 43.47
C GLN A 10 40.20 -2.58 44.13
N PRO A 11 39.57 -1.81 45.00
CA PRO A 11 40.21 -0.78 45.76
C PRO A 11 41.01 -1.44 46.93
N LEU A 12 42.22 -0.95 47.15
CA LEU A 12 43.09 -1.33 48.26
C LEU A 12 42.38 -1.15 49.62
N ARG A 13 42.24 -2.18 50.38
CA ARG A 13 41.76 -2.16 51.78
C ARG A 13 42.76 -1.52 52.71
N GLY A 14 42.49 -0.30 53.13
CA GLY A 14 43.09 0.26 54.37
C GLY A 14 42.26 -0.21 55.56
N SER A 15 42.89 -0.93 56.48
CA SER A 15 42.30 -1.31 57.76
C SER A 15 42.12 -0.08 58.65
N LYS A 16 40.89 0.36 58.89
CA LYS A 16 40.53 1.23 60.03
C LYS A 16 39.15 0.83 60.54
N GLY A 17 39.09 0.71 61.83
CA GLY A 17 38.02 0.21 62.67
C GLY A 17 36.57 0.59 62.33
N GLY A 18 35.74 -0.33 62.63
CA GLY A 18 34.36 -0.30 62.29
C GLY A 18 33.54 0.87 62.84
N SER A 19 32.82 1.48 61.93
CA SER A 19 31.45 1.90 62.17
C SER A 19 30.65 1.21 61.08
N SER A 20 29.74 0.31 61.43
CA SER A 20 28.76 -0.26 60.53
C SER A 20 27.99 0.88 59.92
N LYS A 21 28.22 1.16 58.63
CA LYS A 21 27.36 2.10 57.92
C LYS A 21 25.90 1.62 58.07
N PRO A 22 24.96 2.45 58.50
CA PRO A 22 23.59 2.06 58.58
C PRO A 22 23.16 1.50 57.20
N LYS A 23 22.63 0.26 57.23
CA LYS A 23 22.13 -0.39 56.01
C LYS A 23 21.02 0.47 55.45
N GLN A 24 21.17 1.00 54.24
CA GLN A 24 20.07 1.72 53.60
C GLN A 24 18.92 0.74 53.34
N PRO A 25 17.68 1.11 53.70
CA PRO A 25 16.54 0.27 53.45
C PRO A 25 16.36 -0.03 51.98
N HIS A 26 16.07 -1.28 51.62
CA HIS A 26 15.77 -1.69 50.28
C HIS A 26 14.30 -1.39 50.00
N ILE A 27 14.01 -0.69 48.89
CA ILE A 27 12.66 -0.43 48.42
C ILE A 27 12.42 -1.30 47.17
N ALA A 28 11.49 -2.26 47.27
CA ALA A 28 11.11 -3.07 46.14
C ALA A 28 10.54 -2.22 45.00
N GLN A 29 10.76 -2.62 43.78
CA GLN A 29 10.21 -1.93 42.60
C GLN A 29 8.67 -2.01 42.61
N ASN A 30 8.01 -0.96 42.11
CA ASN A 30 6.57 -1.02 41.90
C ASN A 30 6.21 -2.09 40.86
N GLY A 31 5.16 -2.83 41.10
CA GLY A 31 4.60 -3.75 40.12
C GLY A 31 4.07 -3.03 38.88
N VAL A 32 3.96 -3.78 37.82
CA VAL A 32 3.39 -3.26 36.54
C VAL A 32 1.96 -2.75 36.76
N ALA A 33 1.57 -1.78 35.96
CA ALA A 33 0.23 -1.15 36.03
C ALA A 33 -0.94 -2.18 35.85
N SER A 34 -2.18 -1.74 36.11
CA SER A 34 -3.39 -2.58 36.02
C SER A 34 -3.59 -3.15 34.65
N LEU A 35 -3.98 -4.44 34.53
CA LEU A 35 -4.40 -5.02 33.27
C LEU A 35 -5.78 -4.50 32.89
N SER A 36 -5.89 -3.94 31.70
CA SER A 36 -7.15 -3.46 31.14
C SER A 36 -7.34 -4.10 29.76
N THR A 37 -8.27 -5.04 29.65
CA THR A 37 -8.54 -5.75 28.41
C THR A 37 -9.47 -4.93 27.53
N ALA A 38 -9.01 -4.61 26.32
CA ALA A 38 -9.83 -4.06 25.25
C ALA A 38 -10.24 -5.18 24.29
N ARG A 39 -11.48 -5.11 23.79
CA ARG A 39 -12.02 -6.03 22.80
C ARG A 39 -12.70 -5.22 21.72
N ILE A 40 -12.26 -5.40 20.47
CA ILE A 40 -12.75 -4.64 19.33
C ILE A 40 -13.22 -5.60 18.24
N VAL A 41 -14.42 -5.38 17.76
CA VAL A 41 -15.01 -6.11 16.63
C VAL A 41 -14.85 -5.26 15.38
N TYR A 42 -14.25 -5.83 14.36
CA TYR A 42 -14.08 -5.22 13.05
C TYR A 42 -15.00 -5.91 12.04
N LEU A 43 -15.78 -5.13 11.32
CA LEU A 43 -16.50 -5.59 10.13
C LEU A 43 -15.50 -5.59 8.97
N LEU A 44 -15.23 -6.75 8.41
CA LEU A 44 -14.16 -6.93 7.42
C LEU A 44 -14.69 -6.87 5.99
N SER A 45 -15.78 -7.55 5.70
CA SER A 45 -16.36 -7.61 4.37
C SER A 45 -17.78 -8.18 4.42
N TRP A 46 -18.57 -7.99 3.39
CA TRP A 46 -19.64 -8.92 3.07
C TRP A 46 -19.02 -10.31 2.83
N GLY A 47 -19.55 -11.33 3.50
CA GLY A 47 -19.06 -12.69 3.38
C GLY A 47 -19.74 -13.49 2.26
N PRO A 48 -19.35 -14.76 2.11
CA PRO A 48 -18.22 -15.36 2.79
C PRO A 48 -16.86 -14.97 2.19
N ILE A 49 -15.84 -14.85 3.05
CA ILE A 49 -14.44 -14.67 2.65
C ILE A 49 -13.59 -15.83 3.19
N VAL A 50 -12.43 -16.05 2.58
CA VAL A 50 -11.50 -17.10 3.04
C VAL A 50 -10.87 -16.73 4.39
N GLY A 51 -10.46 -15.47 4.55
CA GLY A 51 -9.87 -14.98 5.79
C GLY A 51 -8.38 -14.71 5.72
N PRO A 52 -7.66 -14.67 6.86
CA PRO A 52 -6.25 -14.30 6.92
C PRO A 52 -5.36 -15.23 6.09
N VAL A 53 -4.47 -14.65 5.26
CA VAL A 53 -3.59 -15.41 4.33
C VAL A 53 -2.66 -16.37 5.10
N ASN A 54 -2.00 -15.88 6.16
CA ASN A 54 -1.06 -16.65 6.99
C ASN A 54 -1.48 -16.63 8.47
N GLY A 55 -2.78 -16.74 8.75
CA GLY A 55 -3.30 -16.71 10.12
C GLY A 55 -2.90 -15.42 10.85
N LEU A 56 -2.44 -15.55 12.10
CA LEU A 56 -2.08 -14.40 12.95
C LEU A 56 -0.90 -13.56 12.44
N LYS A 57 -0.05 -14.11 11.58
CA LYS A 57 1.05 -13.37 10.95
C LYS A 57 0.54 -12.29 9.98
N SER A 58 -0.65 -12.49 9.43
CA SER A 58 -1.28 -11.55 8.50
C SER A 58 -2.03 -10.41 9.18
N ILE A 59 -2.22 -10.48 10.49
CA ILE A 59 -2.97 -9.50 11.26
C ILE A 59 -1.99 -8.62 12.02
N LYS A 60 -2.08 -7.31 11.82
CA LYS A 60 -1.14 -6.34 12.39
C LYS A 60 -1.87 -5.32 13.27
N LEU A 61 -1.23 -4.96 14.37
CA LEU A 61 -1.61 -3.87 15.24
C LEU A 61 -0.48 -2.83 15.21
N ASP A 62 -0.78 -1.59 14.85
CA ASP A 62 0.21 -0.52 14.61
C ASP A 62 1.38 -0.96 13.69
N GLY A 63 1.04 -1.72 12.62
CA GLY A 63 2.00 -2.21 11.65
C GLY A 63 2.79 -3.45 12.09
N THR A 64 2.73 -3.86 13.37
CA THR A 64 3.41 -5.06 13.90
C THR A 64 2.47 -6.26 13.84
N PRO A 65 2.87 -7.39 13.24
CA PRO A 65 2.04 -8.59 13.20
C PRO A 65 1.78 -9.15 14.60
N ILE A 66 0.61 -9.75 14.83
CA ILE A 66 0.29 -10.39 16.12
C ILE A 66 1.27 -11.53 16.40
N GLN A 67 1.66 -12.27 15.37
CA GLN A 67 2.58 -13.40 15.46
C GLN A 67 3.79 -13.17 14.54
N ALA A 68 5.00 -13.34 15.07
CA ALA A 68 6.24 -13.26 14.32
C ALA A 68 6.43 -14.50 13.42
N GLU A 69 7.42 -14.44 12.51
CA GLU A 69 7.71 -15.54 11.57
C GLU A 69 8.10 -16.85 12.26
N ASP A 70 8.74 -16.77 13.42
CA ASP A 70 9.12 -17.92 14.24
C ASP A 70 7.96 -18.53 15.05
N GLY A 71 6.75 -17.94 14.95
CA GLY A 71 5.57 -18.39 15.66
C GLY A 71 5.37 -17.79 17.06
N THR A 72 6.28 -16.95 17.54
CA THR A 72 6.12 -16.24 18.81
C THR A 72 5.08 -15.13 18.69
N LEU A 73 4.34 -14.87 19.77
CA LEU A 73 3.41 -13.74 19.83
C LEU A 73 4.18 -12.47 20.19
N ASN A 74 4.02 -11.42 19.34
CA ASN A 74 4.59 -10.10 19.59
C ASN A 74 3.85 -9.35 20.71
N TYR A 75 2.58 -9.70 20.93
CA TYR A 75 1.77 -9.13 22.00
C TYR A 75 1.32 -10.26 22.92
N PRO A 76 1.70 -10.23 24.21
CA PRO A 76 1.24 -11.21 25.18
C PRO A 76 -0.29 -11.17 25.33
N ASP A 77 -0.88 -12.34 25.47
CA ASP A 77 -2.32 -12.53 25.76
C ASP A 77 -3.30 -11.96 24.71
N VAL A 78 -2.83 -11.63 23.51
CA VAL A 78 -3.70 -11.25 22.40
C VAL A 78 -4.50 -12.45 21.92
N LYS A 79 -5.82 -12.28 21.77
CA LYS A 79 -6.71 -13.29 21.19
C LYS A 79 -7.35 -12.74 19.92
N TRP A 80 -7.53 -13.61 18.98
CA TRP A 80 -8.20 -13.33 17.71
C TRP A 80 -9.32 -14.35 17.49
N GLN A 81 -10.50 -13.84 17.15
CA GLN A 81 -11.62 -14.63 16.66
C GLN A 81 -12.02 -14.13 15.28
N PHE A 82 -12.36 -15.06 14.41
CA PHE A 82 -12.75 -14.75 13.03
C PHE A 82 -14.02 -15.54 12.67
N ARG A 83 -14.92 -14.85 11.97
CA ARG A 83 -16.10 -15.46 11.34
C ARG A 83 -16.09 -15.06 9.87
N PRO A 84 -16.21 -16.02 8.95
CA PRO A 84 -16.00 -15.78 7.51
C PRO A 84 -17.13 -15.01 6.83
N GLY A 85 -18.28 -14.88 7.43
CA GLY A 85 -19.46 -14.24 6.83
C GLY A 85 -20.42 -15.23 6.19
N GLU A 86 -20.54 -16.43 6.73
CA GLU A 86 -21.58 -17.38 6.34
C GLU A 86 -22.97 -16.93 6.81
N LEU A 87 -24.03 -17.49 6.23
CA LEU A 87 -25.40 -17.14 6.61
C LEU A 87 -25.68 -17.55 8.06
N ASN A 88 -25.27 -18.76 8.45
CA ASN A 88 -25.45 -19.34 9.78
C ASN A 88 -24.09 -19.56 10.43
N GLN A 89 -23.42 -18.48 10.82
CA GLN A 89 -22.12 -18.58 11.47
C GLN A 89 -22.26 -18.49 12.99
N GLU A 90 -21.28 -19.03 13.68
CA GLU A 90 -21.20 -18.94 15.12
C GLU A 90 -21.01 -17.49 15.58
N ARG A 91 -21.62 -17.13 16.70
CA ARG A 91 -21.41 -15.83 17.33
C ARG A 91 -19.99 -15.67 17.87
N LEU A 92 -19.56 -14.42 18.00
CA LEU A 92 -18.29 -14.09 18.65
C LEU A 92 -18.40 -14.28 20.16
N GLU A 93 -17.44 -14.99 20.73
CA GLU A 93 -17.44 -15.24 22.18
C GLU A 93 -17.00 -14.00 22.97
N GLY A 94 -17.71 -13.74 24.08
CA GLY A 94 -17.35 -12.71 25.06
C GLY A 94 -17.53 -11.28 24.59
N VAL A 95 -18.20 -11.04 23.48
CA VAL A 95 -18.64 -9.71 23.05
C VAL A 95 -19.91 -9.38 23.79
N ALA A 96 -19.87 -8.37 24.65
CA ALA A 96 -21.02 -7.95 25.43
C ALA A 96 -21.95 -7.06 24.59
N GLU A 97 -23.23 -7.39 24.58
CA GLU A 97 -24.27 -6.51 24.05
C GLU A 97 -24.55 -5.37 25.01
N SER A 98 -24.64 -5.69 26.29
CA SER A 98 -24.82 -4.70 27.35
C SER A 98 -24.07 -5.12 28.64
N SER A 99 -23.57 -4.12 29.35
CA SER A 99 -23.03 -4.31 30.69
C SER A 99 -23.43 -3.14 31.55
N ASN A 100 -24.17 -3.43 32.63
CA ASN A 100 -24.54 -2.42 33.63
C ASN A 100 -23.55 -2.49 34.78
N GLU A 101 -22.64 -1.49 34.88
CA GLU A 101 -21.65 -1.41 35.95
C GLU A 101 -22.26 -0.71 37.19
N ILE A 102 -22.33 -1.42 38.30
CA ILE A 102 -22.81 -0.94 39.57
C ILE A 102 -21.62 -0.66 40.47
N ALA A 103 -21.43 0.60 40.83
CA ALA A 103 -20.37 1.00 41.77
C ALA A 103 -20.68 0.46 43.17
N VAL A 104 -19.71 -0.24 43.77
CA VAL A 104 -19.84 -0.81 45.11
C VAL A 104 -18.98 -0.05 46.12
N GLY A 105 -17.70 0.14 45.86
CA GLY A 105 -16.78 0.94 46.69
C GLY A 105 -16.54 0.36 48.09
N GLN A 106 -16.74 -0.97 48.33
CA GLN A 106 -16.64 -1.59 49.65
C GLN A 106 -15.27 -2.25 49.86
N THR A 107 -14.69 -2.03 51.06
CA THR A 107 -13.53 -2.78 51.55
C THR A 107 -13.92 -4.22 51.85
N LEU A 108 -13.13 -5.14 51.30
CA LEU A 108 -13.30 -6.59 51.55
C LEU A 108 -12.48 -7.02 52.76
N LEU A 109 -13.15 -7.59 53.74
CA LEU A 109 -12.55 -8.17 54.94
C LEU A 109 -12.54 -9.69 54.84
N SER A 110 -11.51 -10.31 55.40
CA SER A 110 -11.39 -11.80 55.46
C SER A 110 -12.53 -12.46 56.25
N THR A 111 -13.05 -11.73 57.20
CA THR A 111 -14.16 -12.19 58.06
C THR A 111 -15.57 -11.94 57.46
N GLN A 112 -15.67 -11.04 56.47
CA GLN A 112 -16.96 -10.64 55.91
C GLN A 112 -16.89 -10.60 54.38
N PRO A 113 -17.35 -11.67 53.71
CA PRO A 113 -17.43 -11.69 52.26
C PRO A 113 -18.54 -10.77 51.75
N TYR A 114 -18.39 -10.23 50.59
CA TYR A 114 -19.43 -9.49 49.88
C TYR A 114 -20.25 -10.42 49.02
N ILE A 115 -21.58 -10.33 49.11
CA ILE A 115 -22.51 -11.12 48.31
C ILE A 115 -23.32 -10.19 47.42
N TYR A 116 -23.32 -10.51 46.17
CA TYR A 116 -24.11 -9.82 45.15
C TYR A 116 -25.11 -10.78 44.53
N THR A 117 -26.38 -10.45 44.55
CA THR A 117 -27.42 -11.21 43.87
C THR A 117 -27.63 -10.63 42.48
N VAL A 118 -27.46 -11.43 41.45
CA VAL A 118 -27.67 -11.06 40.06
C VAL A 118 -29.15 -10.74 39.87
N THR A 119 -29.43 -9.56 39.33
CA THR A 119 -30.80 -9.06 39.16
C THR A 119 -31.35 -9.38 37.77
N ASN A 120 -30.47 -9.46 36.76
CA ASN A 120 -30.85 -9.79 35.40
C ASN A 120 -30.81 -11.32 35.17
N ALA A 121 -31.97 -11.91 34.97
CA ALA A 121 -32.10 -13.34 34.71
C ALA A 121 -31.54 -13.77 33.32
N THR A 122 -31.25 -12.80 32.44
CA THR A 122 -30.64 -13.06 31.13
C THR A 122 -29.13 -12.77 31.11
N ALA A 123 -28.52 -12.55 32.29
CA ALA A 123 -27.08 -12.32 32.36
C ALA A 123 -26.29 -13.59 32.07
N ASP A 124 -25.32 -13.52 31.22
CA ASP A 124 -24.38 -14.60 30.86
C ASP A 124 -23.17 -14.63 31.80
N ALA A 125 -22.76 -13.46 32.29
CA ALA A 125 -21.60 -13.33 33.15
C ALA A 125 -21.75 -12.18 34.16
N VAL A 126 -20.91 -12.20 35.20
CA VAL A 126 -20.70 -11.08 36.12
C VAL A 126 -19.23 -10.65 36.02
N ARG A 127 -18.99 -9.36 35.87
CA ARG A 127 -17.64 -8.77 35.95
C ARG A 127 -17.43 -8.17 37.33
N VAL A 128 -16.46 -8.70 38.05
CA VAL A 128 -16.07 -8.26 39.40
C VAL A 128 -14.80 -7.40 39.25
N ARG A 129 -14.88 -6.14 39.63
CA ARG A 129 -13.76 -5.19 39.58
C ARG A 129 -13.21 -4.92 40.97
N LEU A 130 -12.00 -5.36 41.23
CA LEU A 130 -11.28 -5.22 42.46
C LEU A 130 -10.24 -4.13 42.39
N SER A 131 -9.93 -3.49 43.50
CA SER A 131 -8.82 -2.54 43.59
C SER A 131 -8.03 -2.66 44.89
N TRP A 132 -6.78 -2.32 44.80
CA TRP A 132 -5.82 -2.20 45.90
C TRP A 132 -5.21 -0.81 45.86
N PRO A 133 -5.68 0.13 46.72
CA PRO A 133 -5.19 1.50 46.71
C PRO A 133 -3.69 1.59 46.91
N ASN A 134 -3.16 0.74 47.76
CA ASN A 134 -1.76 0.65 48.09
C ASN A 134 -1.44 -0.78 48.59
N LEU A 135 -0.31 -1.35 48.14
CA LEU A 135 0.20 -2.65 48.61
C LEU A 135 1.68 -2.54 48.93
N GLN A 136 1.97 -2.45 50.21
CA GLN A 136 3.36 -2.41 50.68
C GLN A 136 3.45 -2.85 52.13
N ALA A 137 4.57 -3.47 52.52
CA ALA A 137 4.89 -3.83 53.88
C ALA A 137 6.28 -3.37 54.22
N GLN A 138 6.42 -2.66 55.31
CA GLN A 138 7.72 -2.26 55.87
C GLN A 138 8.15 -3.27 56.91
N ASP A 139 9.34 -3.81 56.78
CA ASP A 139 9.97 -4.72 57.77
C ASP A 139 10.64 -3.95 58.90
N SER A 140 11.09 -4.68 59.94
CA SER A 140 11.81 -4.11 61.11
C SER A 140 13.13 -3.46 60.74
N SER A 141 13.68 -3.69 59.54
CA SER A 141 14.92 -3.08 59.03
C SER A 141 14.64 -1.87 58.16
N GLY A 142 13.40 -1.47 58.00
CA GLY A 142 12.98 -0.33 57.19
C GLY A 142 12.84 -0.66 55.71
N ASN A 143 13.01 -1.92 55.26
CA ASN A 143 12.82 -2.28 53.87
C ASN A 143 11.32 -2.27 53.50
N ILE A 144 11.00 -1.81 52.33
CA ILE A 144 9.60 -1.79 51.79
C ILE A 144 9.45 -2.88 50.75
N ASN A 145 8.62 -3.85 51.05
CA ASN A 145 8.35 -5.01 50.18
C ASN A 145 6.89 -5.00 49.69
N GLY A 146 6.58 -5.85 48.73
CA GLY A 146 5.22 -6.13 48.27
C GLY A 146 4.40 -6.92 49.28
N VAL A 147 3.10 -6.97 49.06
CA VAL A 147 2.15 -7.73 49.87
C VAL A 147 1.45 -8.73 48.97
N ARG A 148 1.26 -9.97 49.52
CA ARG A 148 0.50 -11.03 48.89
C ARG A 148 -0.87 -11.12 49.53
N ILE A 149 -1.96 -11.05 48.72
CA ILE A 149 -3.35 -11.20 49.15
C ILE A 149 -3.99 -12.26 48.28
N GLU A 150 -4.50 -13.29 48.91
CA GLU A 150 -5.30 -14.36 48.28
C GLU A 150 -6.78 -14.02 48.40
N TYR A 151 -7.53 -14.29 47.37
CA TYR A 151 -8.98 -14.04 47.29
C TYR A 151 -9.66 -15.05 46.40
N ALA A 152 -10.96 -15.21 46.58
CA ALA A 152 -11.78 -16.11 45.81
C ALA A 152 -13.13 -15.48 45.43
N ILE A 153 -13.65 -15.93 44.32
CA ILE A 153 -15.00 -15.60 43.84
C ILE A 153 -15.77 -16.92 43.71
N ASP A 154 -16.93 -16.98 44.35
CA ASP A 154 -17.79 -18.14 44.36
C ASP A 154 -19.13 -17.77 43.72
N VAL A 155 -19.80 -18.74 43.12
CA VAL A 155 -21.16 -18.59 42.55
C VAL A 155 -22.08 -19.67 43.15
N ALA A 156 -23.26 -19.24 43.56
CA ALA A 156 -24.38 -20.09 43.87
C ALA A 156 -25.46 -19.93 42.81
N THR A 157 -26.00 -21.03 42.31
CA THR A 157 -27.03 -21.05 41.26
C THR A 157 -28.31 -21.65 41.85
N ASP A 158 -29.44 -20.97 41.66
CA ASP A 158 -30.77 -21.44 42.06
C ASP A 158 -30.87 -21.93 43.51
N GLY A 159 -30.15 -21.26 44.44
CA GLY A 159 -30.11 -21.59 45.85
C GLY A 159 -29.22 -22.78 46.23
N ALA A 160 -28.44 -23.31 45.30
CA ALA A 160 -27.44 -24.35 45.57
C ALA A 160 -26.27 -23.82 46.40
N PRO A 161 -25.46 -24.67 47.04
CA PRO A 161 -24.26 -24.24 47.74
C PRO A 161 -23.26 -23.48 46.82
N TYR A 162 -22.56 -22.49 47.40
CA TYR A 162 -21.53 -21.76 46.68
C TYR A 162 -20.42 -22.68 46.16
N GLN A 163 -20.09 -22.52 44.87
CA GLN A 163 -18.94 -23.15 44.22
C GLN A 163 -17.89 -22.12 43.92
N THR A 164 -16.66 -22.41 44.27
CA THR A 164 -15.52 -21.51 43.93
C THR A 164 -15.21 -21.62 42.47
N VAL A 165 -15.44 -20.52 41.74
CA VAL A 165 -15.17 -20.40 40.27
C VAL A 165 -13.83 -19.73 39.98
N LEU A 166 -13.32 -18.98 40.95
CA LEU A 166 -11.99 -18.36 40.85
C LEU A 166 -11.31 -18.34 42.21
N SER A 167 -10.10 -18.87 42.30
CA SER A 167 -9.21 -18.70 43.46
C SER A 167 -7.85 -18.23 42.95
N THR A 168 -7.41 -17.08 43.42
CA THR A 168 -6.18 -16.43 42.90
C THR A 168 -5.58 -15.49 43.95
N PHE A 169 -4.49 -14.85 43.62
CA PHE A 169 -3.81 -13.89 44.49
C PHE A 169 -3.29 -12.68 43.71
N VAL A 170 -3.06 -11.61 44.45
CA VAL A 170 -2.19 -10.50 44.05
C VAL A 170 -0.93 -10.54 44.91
N ASP A 171 0.24 -10.42 44.31
CA ASP A 171 1.53 -10.41 44.99
C ASP A 171 2.40 -9.32 44.31
N ARG A 172 2.39 -8.17 44.98
CA ARG A 172 3.08 -7.01 44.38
C ARG A 172 3.24 -5.87 45.36
N LYS A 173 4.12 -4.93 45.02
CA LYS A 173 4.19 -3.59 45.60
C LYS A 173 3.59 -2.58 44.64
N ASN A 174 2.68 -1.75 45.11
CA ASN A 174 2.21 -0.55 44.39
C ASN A 174 1.92 0.59 45.39
N VAL A 175 2.16 1.80 44.96
CA VAL A 175 1.88 3.06 45.70
C VAL A 175 0.73 3.85 45.06
N THR A 176 0.26 3.41 43.91
CA THR A 176 -0.94 3.92 43.21
C THR A 176 -1.96 2.81 43.12
N THR A 177 -3.22 3.15 43.00
CA THR A 177 -4.30 2.14 42.98
C THR A 177 -4.10 1.17 41.80
N TYR A 178 -4.04 -0.11 42.13
CA TYR A 178 -4.05 -1.21 41.18
C TYR A 178 -5.45 -1.76 41.02
N TYR A 179 -5.91 -1.94 39.80
CA TYR A 179 -7.20 -2.53 39.46
C TYR A 179 -7.05 -3.88 38.81
N ARG A 180 -7.99 -4.79 39.09
CA ARG A 180 -8.10 -6.06 38.40
C ARG A 180 -9.58 -6.41 38.23
N SER A 181 -9.94 -6.79 37.02
CA SER A 181 -11.29 -7.21 36.66
C SER A 181 -11.30 -8.70 36.34
N HIS A 182 -12.32 -9.40 36.86
CA HIS A 182 -12.55 -10.81 36.56
C HIS A 182 -13.95 -10.96 35.96
N ARG A 183 -14.04 -11.53 34.78
CA ARG A 183 -15.28 -12.00 34.21
C ARG A 183 -15.54 -13.42 34.76
N ILE A 184 -16.70 -13.62 35.35
CA ILE A 184 -17.19 -14.88 35.86
C ILE A 184 -18.40 -15.28 35.03
N ASN A 185 -18.26 -16.32 34.22
CA ASN A 185 -19.40 -16.88 33.48
C ASN A 185 -20.39 -17.54 34.46
N LEU A 186 -21.65 -17.23 34.26
CA LEU A 186 -22.70 -17.80 35.08
C LEU A 186 -23.07 -19.19 34.57
N PRO A 187 -23.16 -20.20 35.45
CA PRO A 187 -23.66 -21.52 35.06
C PRO A 187 -25.12 -21.47 34.61
N ALA A 188 -25.57 -22.48 33.88
CA ALA A 188 -26.98 -22.60 33.50
C ALA A 188 -27.89 -22.56 34.73
N GLY A 189 -28.86 -21.65 34.74
CA GLY A 189 -29.78 -21.43 35.87
C GLY A 189 -30.58 -20.14 35.63
N GLY A 190 -31.41 -19.78 36.61
CA GLY A 190 -32.23 -18.57 36.53
C GLY A 190 -31.91 -17.51 37.59
N HIS A 191 -31.25 -17.88 38.68
CA HIS A 191 -30.91 -17.01 39.79
C HIS A 191 -29.51 -17.30 40.30
N TRP A 192 -28.68 -16.27 40.38
CA TRP A 192 -27.29 -16.43 40.81
C TRP A 192 -26.96 -15.45 41.97
N ALA A 193 -26.12 -15.94 42.89
CA ALA A 193 -25.48 -15.12 43.89
C ALA A 193 -23.97 -15.26 43.76
N VAL A 194 -23.27 -14.11 43.56
CA VAL A 194 -21.82 -14.03 43.45
C VAL A 194 -21.25 -13.57 44.78
N ARG A 195 -20.36 -14.38 45.36
CA ARG A 195 -19.71 -14.09 46.64
C ARG A 195 -18.23 -13.80 46.41
N VAL A 196 -17.78 -12.61 46.78
CA VAL A 196 -16.37 -12.19 46.68
C VAL A 196 -15.79 -12.20 48.10
N ARG A 197 -14.73 -12.96 48.31
CA ARG A 197 -14.10 -13.07 49.60
C ARG A 197 -12.59 -12.91 49.55
N ARG A 198 -12.07 -12.15 50.47
CA ARG A 198 -10.66 -12.11 50.79
C ARG A 198 -10.29 -13.32 51.64
N ILE A 199 -9.21 -14.04 51.30
CA ILE A 199 -8.74 -15.22 52.01
C ILE A 199 -7.66 -14.83 53.03
N THR A 200 -6.67 -14.03 52.59
CA THR A 200 -5.62 -13.55 53.48
C THR A 200 -6.17 -12.61 54.52
N PRO A 201 -5.97 -12.87 55.80
CA PRO A 201 -6.36 -11.94 56.86
C PRO A 201 -5.70 -10.59 56.75
N GLU A 202 -6.37 -9.55 57.21
CA GLU A 202 -5.82 -8.18 57.29
C GLU A 202 -4.64 -8.17 58.28
N ALA A 203 -3.57 -7.50 57.88
CA ALA A 203 -2.37 -7.34 58.70
C ALA A 203 -2.61 -6.51 59.97
N ASN A 204 -3.62 -5.64 60.00
CA ASN A 204 -3.97 -4.76 61.09
C ASN A 204 -2.76 -3.99 61.71
N SER A 205 -1.84 -3.61 60.85
CA SER A 205 -0.58 -2.93 61.20
C SER A 205 -0.39 -1.65 60.41
N SER A 206 0.06 -0.60 61.04
CA SER A 206 0.40 0.65 60.36
C SER A 206 1.56 0.54 59.37
N LEU A 207 2.39 -0.53 59.55
CA LEU A 207 3.54 -0.82 58.65
C LEU A 207 3.12 -1.63 57.41
N VAL A 208 1.89 -2.14 57.34
CA VAL A 208 1.42 -2.93 56.18
C VAL A 208 0.17 -2.31 55.61
N GLN A 209 0.24 -1.96 54.34
CA GLN A 209 -0.90 -1.46 53.58
C GLN A 209 -1.37 -2.59 52.66
N ASP A 210 -2.49 -3.19 53.01
CA ASP A 210 -3.03 -4.39 52.38
C ASP A 210 -4.56 -4.30 52.13
N THR A 211 -5.06 -3.07 51.99
CA THR A 211 -6.47 -2.82 51.72
C THR A 211 -6.89 -3.39 50.37
N MET A 212 -7.92 -4.23 50.36
CA MET A 212 -8.56 -4.75 49.19
C MET A 212 -10.00 -4.23 49.09
N MET A 213 -10.38 -3.70 47.94
CA MET A 213 -11.71 -3.11 47.73
C MET A 213 -12.43 -3.82 46.58
N LEU A 214 -13.70 -4.01 46.71
CA LEU A 214 -14.60 -4.27 45.59
C LEU A 214 -15.07 -2.92 45.04
N THR A 215 -14.58 -2.57 43.87
CA THR A 215 -14.84 -1.24 43.26
C THR A 215 -16.19 -1.21 42.56
N ALA A 216 -16.49 -2.24 41.78
CA ALA A 216 -17.71 -2.32 41.01
C ALA A 216 -18.05 -3.77 40.65
N ILE A 217 -19.31 -4.04 40.36
CA ILE A 217 -19.82 -5.28 39.75
C ILE A 217 -20.62 -4.88 38.52
N ALA A 218 -20.45 -5.60 37.43
CA ALA A 218 -21.28 -5.43 36.26
C ALA A 218 -21.94 -6.74 35.85
N GLU A 219 -23.24 -6.71 35.61
CA GLU A 219 -23.97 -7.78 34.96
C GLU A 219 -23.75 -7.68 33.45
N VAL A 220 -23.33 -8.74 32.80
CA VAL A 220 -22.95 -8.81 31.43
C VAL A 220 -23.90 -9.71 30.66
N VAL A 221 -24.54 -9.21 29.65
CA VAL A 221 -25.28 -9.96 28.64
C VAL A 221 -24.43 -10.04 27.42
N ASP A 222 -24.13 -11.23 26.91
CA ASP A 222 -23.35 -11.43 25.71
C ASP A 222 -24.19 -11.12 24.47
N SER A 223 -23.53 -10.63 23.47
CA SER A 223 -24.18 -10.37 22.20
C SER A 223 -24.61 -11.66 21.53
N ASN A 224 -25.90 -11.74 21.17
CA ASN A 224 -26.45 -12.83 20.38
C ASN A 224 -26.30 -12.61 18.87
N GLN A 225 -25.53 -11.61 18.46
CA GLN A 225 -25.33 -11.28 17.06
C GLN A 225 -24.45 -12.30 16.38
N GLU A 226 -24.97 -12.92 15.34
CA GLU A 226 -24.24 -13.87 14.49
C GLU A 226 -23.60 -13.22 13.28
N PHE A 227 -23.94 -11.96 13.00
CA PHE A 227 -23.46 -11.19 11.83
C PHE A 227 -23.63 -11.96 10.50
N PRO A 228 -24.85 -12.43 10.16
CA PRO A 228 -25.05 -13.22 8.97
C PRO A 228 -24.56 -12.50 7.74
N LEU A 229 -23.92 -13.23 6.81
CA LEU A 229 -23.35 -12.74 5.56
C LEU A 229 -22.31 -11.61 5.76
N THR A 230 -21.79 -11.43 6.98
CA THR A 230 -20.78 -10.41 7.26
C THR A 230 -19.55 -11.05 7.89
N ALA A 231 -18.42 -10.93 7.23
CA ALA A 231 -17.14 -11.36 7.78
C ALA A 231 -16.71 -10.43 8.90
N VAL A 232 -16.43 -10.98 10.07
CA VAL A 232 -16.05 -10.21 11.25
C VAL A 232 -14.79 -10.76 11.90
N GLY A 233 -13.99 -9.87 12.44
CA GLY A 233 -12.82 -10.18 13.25
C GLY A 233 -12.91 -9.54 14.61
N CYS A 234 -12.53 -10.24 15.66
CA CYS A 234 -12.48 -9.70 17.01
C CYS A 234 -11.08 -9.84 17.58
N VAL A 235 -10.48 -8.73 17.98
CA VAL A 235 -9.19 -8.70 18.67
C VAL A 235 -9.44 -8.38 20.14
N GLU A 236 -8.84 -9.18 21.01
CA GLU A 236 -8.77 -8.93 22.45
C GLU A 236 -7.31 -8.73 22.85
N TYR A 237 -6.99 -7.65 23.53
CA TYR A 237 -5.62 -7.31 23.93
C TYR A 237 -5.60 -6.51 25.24
N ASP A 238 -4.43 -6.43 25.89
CA ASP A 238 -4.23 -5.54 27.02
C ASP A 238 -4.02 -4.10 26.52
N ALA A 239 -4.94 -3.22 26.89
CA ALA A 239 -4.94 -1.82 26.48
C ALA A 239 -3.67 -1.05 26.88
N GLN A 240 -2.95 -1.51 27.91
CA GLN A 240 -1.72 -0.88 28.35
C GLN A 240 -0.55 -1.10 27.41
N GLN A 241 -0.59 -2.16 26.59
CA GLN A 241 0.41 -2.40 25.56
C GLN A 241 0.44 -1.29 24.51
N PHE A 242 -0.67 -0.55 24.38
CA PHE A 242 -0.85 0.57 23.44
C PHE A 242 -1.04 1.92 24.14
N GLY A 243 -0.59 2.04 25.40
CA GLY A 243 -0.69 3.30 26.15
C GLY A 243 -2.11 3.76 26.48
N GLY A 244 -3.11 2.88 26.30
CA GLY A 244 -4.54 3.19 26.48
C GLY A 244 -5.24 3.62 25.18
N ASP A 245 -4.51 3.80 24.08
CA ASP A 245 -5.06 4.10 22.76
C ASP A 245 -5.52 2.84 22.02
N PHE A 246 -6.32 3.00 20.98
CA PHE A 246 -6.71 1.92 20.09
C PHE A 246 -5.66 1.74 19.00
N PRO A 247 -5.04 0.56 18.89
CA PRO A 247 -4.05 0.32 17.83
C PRO A 247 -4.70 0.35 16.45
N LYS A 248 -3.96 0.84 15.47
CA LYS A 248 -4.36 0.79 14.07
C LYS A 248 -4.36 -0.67 13.59
N PHE A 249 -5.54 -1.17 13.29
CA PHE A 249 -5.73 -2.53 12.79
C PHE A 249 -5.47 -2.58 11.28
N SER A 250 -4.73 -3.58 10.84
CA SER A 250 -4.62 -3.95 9.42
C SER A 250 -4.48 -5.47 9.29
N ALA A 251 -5.03 -6.03 8.22
CA ALA A 251 -4.98 -7.47 8.00
C ALA A 251 -4.88 -7.80 6.50
N LEU A 252 -3.99 -8.74 6.15
CA LEU A 252 -3.91 -9.30 4.81
C LEU A 252 -4.87 -10.49 4.72
N MET A 253 -5.94 -10.32 3.92
CA MET A 253 -7.02 -11.30 3.80
C MET A 253 -7.09 -11.88 2.39
N ARG A 254 -7.36 -13.17 2.27
CA ARG A 254 -7.99 -13.72 1.06
C ARG A 254 -9.45 -13.33 1.08
N GLY A 255 -9.89 -12.67 0.01
CA GLY A 255 -11.20 -12.05 -0.07
C GLY A 255 -12.33 -13.04 -0.34
N ARG A 256 -13.28 -12.57 -1.10
CA ARG A 256 -14.56 -13.24 -1.31
C ARG A 256 -14.46 -14.59 -2.01
N ILE A 257 -15.34 -15.50 -1.58
CA ILE A 257 -15.70 -16.69 -2.33
C ILE A 257 -16.69 -16.23 -3.40
N VAL A 258 -16.39 -16.52 -4.66
CA VAL A 258 -17.15 -16.11 -5.85
C VAL A 258 -17.56 -17.32 -6.69
N ARG A 259 -18.51 -17.12 -7.60
CA ARG A 259 -18.93 -18.17 -8.54
C ARG A 259 -17.89 -18.34 -9.63
N VAL A 260 -17.31 -19.54 -9.71
CA VAL A 260 -16.35 -19.91 -10.76
C VAL A 260 -16.86 -21.13 -11.53
N PRO A 261 -16.42 -21.37 -12.76
CA PRO A 261 -16.81 -22.58 -13.51
C PRO A 261 -16.52 -23.86 -12.73
N MET A 262 -17.39 -24.84 -12.85
CA MET A 262 -17.19 -26.14 -12.19
C MET A 262 -15.90 -26.83 -12.62
N ASN A 263 -15.48 -26.65 -13.88
CA ASN A 263 -14.24 -27.22 -14.44
C ASN A 263 -13.00 -26.36 -14.21
N TYR A 264 -13.07 -25.32 -13.39
CA TYR A 264 -11.96 -24.43 -13.07
C TYR A 264 -11.30 -24.81 -11.75
N ASP A 265 -9.98 -24.87 -11.72
CA ASP A 265 -9.21 -24.96 -10.50
C ASP A 265 -8.61 -23.58 -10.17
N PRO A 266 -9.06 -22.91 -9.12
CA PRO A 266 -8.60 -21.57 -8.77
C PRO A 266 -7.19 -21.53 -8.19
N GLU A 267 -6.67 -22.64 -7.65
CA GLU A 267 -5.30 -22.65 -7.10
C GLU A 267 -4.26 -22.75 -8.22
N THR A 268 -4.50 -23.62 -9.21
CA THR A 268 -3.62 -23.78 -10.40
C THR A 268 -4.00 -22.89 -11.57
N ARG A 269 -5.17 -22.22 -11.48
CA ARG A 269 -5.76 -21.39 -12.54
C ARG A 269 -5.95 -22.12 -13.86
N THR A 270 -6.32 -23.40 -13.79
CA THR A 270 -6.48 -24.24 -14.96
C THR A 270 -7.94 -24.60 -15.21
N TYR A 271 -8.27 -24.81 -16.48
CA TYR A 271 -9.61 -25.18 -16.95
C TYR A 271 -9.56 -26.60 -17.51
N PHE A 272 -10.22 -27.52 -16.84
CA PHE A 272 -10.23 -28.93 -17.25
C PHE A 272 -11.15 -29.15 -18.43
N THR A 273 -10.73 -30.04 -19.34
CA THR A 273 -11.53 -30.45 -20.51
C THR A 273 -12.26 -31.77 -20.25
N GLY A 274 -12.16 -32.32 -19.04
CA GLY A 274 -12.85 -33.55 -18.64
C GLY A 274 -13.23 -33.51 -17.17
N GLY A 275 -14.20 -34.36 -16.78
CA GLY A 275 -14.73 -34.43 -15.42
C GLY A 275 -15.95 -33.55 -15.17
N PRO A 276 -16.27 -33.24 -13.91
CA PRO A 276 -17.43 -32.44 -13.55
C PRO A 276 -17.42 -31.06 -14.23
N GLY A 277 -18.55 -30.61 -14.73
CA GLY A 277 -18.69 -29.30 -15.39
C GLY A 277 -18.24 -29.28 -16.86
N THR A 278 -18.05 -30.46 -17.48
CA THR A 278 -17.68 -30.53 -18.89
C THR A 278 -18.58 -31.47 -19.68
N THR A 279 -18.87 -31.12 -20.93
CA THR A 279 -19.54 -31.94 -21.92
C THR A 279 -18.74 -31.90 -23.22
N ASN A 280 -18.33 -33.08 -23.73
CA ASN A 280 -17.53 -33.17 -24.95
C ASN A 280 -16.24 -32.32 -24.97
N GLY A 281 -15.58 -32.21 -23.82
CA GLY A 281 -14.36 -31.40 -23.69
C GLY A 281 -14.55 -29.91 -23.51
N VAL A 282 -15.79 -29.45 -23.42
CA VAL A 282 -16.13 -28.02 -23.27
C VAL A 282 -16.87 -27.82 -21.95
N TRP A 283 -16.66 -26.67 -21.32
CA TRP A 283 -17.42 -26.28 -20.13
C TRP A 283 -18.93 -26.27 -20.42
N ASP A 284 -19.73 -26.88 -19.55
CA ASP A 284 -21.18 -27.04 -19.71
C ASP A 284 -22.01 -25.87 -19.15
N GLY A 285 -21.35 -24.82 -18.64
CA GLY A 285 -21.99 -23.62 -18.06
C GLY A 285 -22.37 -23.76 -16.59
N THR A 286 -21.97 -24.84 -15.90
CA THR A 286 -22.19 -25.02 -14.46
C THR A 286 -21.11 -24.32 -13.63
N PHE A 287 -21.48 -23.91 -12.42
CA PHE A 287 -20.63 -23.16 -11.50
C PHE A 287 -20.46 -23.87 -10.16
N LYS A 288 -19.39 -23.53 -9.46
CA LYS A 288 -19.14 -23.81 -8.05
C LYS A 288 -18.71 -22.52 -7.35
N GLU A 289 -18.75 -22.55 -6.02
CA GLU A 289 -18.22 -21.46 -5.18
C GLU A 289 -16.78 -21.74 -4.82
N ALA A 290 -15.88 -20.78 -5.05
CA ALA A 290 -14.48 -20.86 -4.68
C ALA A 290 -13.86 -19.46 -4.61
N TYR A 291 -12.74 -19.33 -3.92
CA TYR A 291 -11.96 -18.10 -3.98
C TYR A 291 -11.32 -17.95 -5.35
N SER A 292 -11.48 -16.78 -5.93
CA SER A 292 -10.75 -16.39 -7.14
C SER A 292 -10.60 -14.88 -7.20
N ASN A 293 -9.43 -14.42 -7.61
CA ASN A 293 -9.18 -13.02 -7.97
C ASN A 293 -9.08 -12.80 -9.48
N ASN A 294 -9.63 -13.73 -10.27
CA ASN A 294 -9.79 -13.53 -11.71
C ASN A 294 -10.86 -12.46 -11.95
N PRO A 295 -10.53 -11.34 -12.63
CA PRO A 295 -11.44 -10.21 -12.77
C PRO A 295 -12.73 -10.53 -13.50
N ALA A 296 -12.76 -11.50 -14.41
CA ALA A 296 -13.97 -11.90 -15.11
C ALA A 296 -14.97 -12.60 -14.16
N TRP A 297 -14.49 -13.41 -13.22
CA TRP A 297 -15.37 -14.07 -12.23
C TRP A 297 -15.78 -13.12 -11.11
N VAL A 298 -14.91 -12.17 -10.73
CA VAL A 298 -15.31 -11.07 -9.84
C VAL A 298 -16.41 -10.22 -10.47
N PHE A 299 -16.28 -9.89 -11.75
CA PHE A 299 -17.33 -9.20 -12.51
C PHE A 299 -18.64 -9.98 -12.52
N TYR A 300 -18.58 -11.28 -12.83
CA TYR A 300 -19.76 -12.15 -12.88
C TYR A 300 -20.47 -12.24 -11.52
N ASP A 301 -19.72 -12.36 -10.44
CA ASP A 301 -20.27 -12.41 -9.09
C ASP A 301 -20.93 -11.09 -8.71
N LEU A 302 -20.27 -9.96 -8.98
CA LEU A 302 -20.85 -8.65 -8.67
C LEU A 302 -22.15 -8.39 -9.43
N VAL A 303 -22.24 -8.79 -10.71
CA VAL A 303 -23.47 -8.61 -11.48
C VAL A 303 -24.62 -9.44 -10.92
N LEU A 304 -24.37 -10.66 -10.45
CA LEU A 304 -25.40 -11.61 -10.05
C LEU A 304 -25.67 -11.71 -8.56
N ASN A 305 -24.90 -10.99 -7.73
CA ASN A 305 -25.12 -11.05 -6.29
C ASN A 305 -26.31 -10.17 -5.89
N PRO A 306 -27.30 -10.71 -5.14
CA PRO A 306 -28.50 -9.96 -4.77
C PRO A 306 -28.26 -8.96 -3.63
N TYR A 307 -27.18 -9.11 -2.84
CA TYR A 307 -26.96 -8.28 -1.65
C TYR A 307 -26.10 -7.04 -1.92
N TYR A 308 -25.02 -7.18 -2.68
CA TYR A 308 -24.09 -6.08 -2.95
C TYR A 308 -23.90 -5.80 -4.45
N GLY A 309 -24.63 -6.49 -5.30
CA GLY A 309 -24.57 -6.38 -6.75
C GLY A 309 -25.91 -6.05 -7.37
N LEU A 310 -26.11 -6.53 -8.60
CA LEU A 310 -27.31 -6.29 -9.39
C LEU A 310 -28.29 -7.48 -9.45
N GLY A 311 -28.04 -8.52 -8.64
CA GLY A 311 -28.74 -9.80 -8.70
C GLY A 311 -30.23 -9.77 -8.36
N GLU A 312 -30.73 -8.66 -7.81
CA GLU A 312 -32.19 -8.44 -7.69
C GLU A 312 -32.86 -8.13 -9.05
N ARG A 313 -32.09 -7.65 -10.04
CA ARG A 313 -32.58 -7.20 -11.35
C ARG A 313 -32.03 -8.01 -12.51
N ILE A 314 -30.86 -8.60 -12.34
CA ILE A 314 -30.11 -9.32 -13.37
C ILE A 314 -29.96 -10.77 -12.95
N ASP A 315 -30.47 -11.68 -13.75
CA ASP A 315 -30.31 -13.12 -13.55
C ASP A 315 -29.23 -13.72 -14.47
N GLN A 316 -28.93 -15.02 -14.27
CA GLN A 316 -27.86 -15.70 -15.02
C GLN A 316 -28.09 -15.76 -16.54
N SER A 317 -29.35 -15.69 -17.01
CA SER A 317 -29.67 -15.70 -18.44
C SER A 317 -29.37 -14.36 -19.10
N MET A 318 -29.32 -13.29 -18.30
CA MET A 318 -29.04 -11.94 -18.73
C MET A 318 -27.53 -11.60 -18.74
N VAL A 319 -26.65 -12.56 -18.53
CA VAL A 319 -25.19 -12.36 -18.58
C VAL A 319 -24.54 -13.36 -19.52
N ASN A 320 -23.73 -12.85 -20.45
CA ASN A 320 -22.99 -13.68 -21.39
C ASN A 320 -21.80 -14.36 -20.72
N ARG A 321 -22.08 -15.45 -19.99
CA ARG A 321 -21.07 -16.23 -19.28
C ARG A 321 -20.01 -16.84 -20.19
N TRP A 322 -20.33 -17.11 -21.45
CA TRP A 322 -19.40 -17.71 -22.41
C TRP A 322 -18.33 -16.72 -22.86
N ALA A 323 -18.69 -15.47 -23.05
CA ALA A 323 -17.73 -14.40 -23.31
C ALA A 323 -16.81 -14.20 -22.11
N LEU A 324 -17.36 -14.16 -20.89
CA LEU A 324 -16.59 -14.07 -19.66
C LEU A 324 -15.65 -15.27 -19.44
N TYR A 325 -16.08 -16.49 -19.81
CA TYR A 325 -15.23 -17.69 -19.72
C TYR A 325 -13.96 -17.57 -20.58
N ARG A 326 -14.09 -17.08 -21.81
CA ARG A 326 -12.92 -16.83 -22.68
C ARG A 326 -12.00 -15.75 -22.11
N ILE A 327 -12.59 -14.67 -21.62
CA ILE A 327 -11.84 -13.57 -20.98
C ILE A 327 -11.14 -14.08 -19.73
N ALA A 328 -11.81 -14.89 -18.91
CA ALA A 328 -11.23 -15.48 -17.71
C ALA A 328 -10.01 -16.38 -18.02
N GLN A 329 -10.10 -17.19 -19.07
CA GLN A 329 -8.97 -18.00 -19.55
C GLN A 329 -7.80 -17.11 -19.98
N TYR A 330 -8.08 -16.00 -20.65
CA TYR A 330 -7.05 -15.02 -21.05
C TYR A 330 -6.40 -14.33 -19.85
N CYS A 331 -7.19 -13.99 -18.83
CA CYS A 331 -6.70 -13.40 -17.59
C CYS A 331 -5.77 -14.34 -16.81
N ASP A 332 -6.09 -15.65 -16.81
CA ASP A 332 -5.33 -16.66 -16.06
C ASP A 332 -4.07 -17.18 -16.79
N GLN A 333 -3.87 -16.80 -18.07
CA GLN A 333 -2.63 -17.14 -18.77
C GLN A 333 -1.44 -16.55 -18.04
N LEU A 334 -0.42 -17.38 -17.82
CA LEU A 334 0.82 -16.97 -17.20
C LEU A 334 1.66 -16.16 -18.17
N VAL A 335 2.09 -15.00 -17.74
CA VAL A 335 2.98 -14.09 -18.47
C VAL A 335 4.18 -13.73 -17.60
N PRO A 336 5.31 -13.30 -18.19
CA PRO A 336 6.44 -12.84 -17.39
C PRO A 336 6.07 -11.70 -16.42
N ASP A 337 6.55 -11.82 -15.18
CA ASP A 337 6.33 -10.81 -14.14
C ASP A 337 7.33 -9.65 -14.20
N GLY A 338 8.24 -9.68 -15.16
CA GLY A 338 9.33 -8.71 -15.30
C GLY A 338 10.47 -8.87 -14.29
N LYS A 339 10.38 -9.82 -13.35
CA LYS A 339 11.38 -10.10 -12.31
C LYS A 339 12.02 -11.48 -12.49
N GLY A 340 11.76 -12.16 -13.62
CA GLY A 340 12.25 -13.49 -13.95
C GLY A 340 11.32 -14.64 -13.55
N GLY A 341 10.15 -14.35 -13.00
CA GLY A 341 9.07 -15.28 -12.72
C GLY A 341 7.92 -15.17 -13.71
N GLN A 342 6.80 -15.78 -13.35
CA GLN A 342 5.54 -15.72 -14.09
C GLN A 342 4.39 -15.35 -13.15
N GLU A 343 3.44 -14.59 -13.66
CA GLU A 343 2.22 -14.25 -12.96
C GLU A 343 1.01 -14.34 -13.89
N PRO A 344 -0.22 -14.41 -13.37
CA PRO A 344 -1.42 -14.31 -14.20
C PRO A 344 -1.45 -12.95 -14.92
N ARG A 345 -1.93 -12.95 -16.17
CA ARG A 345 -1.97 -11.72 -16.98
C ARG A 345 -2.75 -10.61 -16.27
N PHE A 346 -3.93 -10.93 -15.71
CA PHE A 346 -4.73 -9.98 -14.94
C PHE A 346 -5.26 -10.62 -13.66
N THR A 347 -5.14 -9.87 -12.58
CA THR A 347 -5.75 -10.17 -11.28
C THR A 347 -6.53 -8.95 -10.78
N CYS A 348 -7.52 -9.19 -9.95
CA CYS A 348 -8.35 -8.17 -9.34
C CYS A 348 -8.35 -8.33 -7.83
N ASN A 349 -7.69 -7.42 -7.13
CA ASN A 349 -7.63 -7.35 -5.68
C ASN A 349 -8.06 -5.95 -5.26
N LEU A 350 -9.34 -5.77 -4.96
CA LEU A 350 -9.87 -4.46 -4.61
C LEU A 350 -10.78 -4.54 -3.38
N TYR A 351 -10.96 -3.41 -2.73
CA TYR A 351 -11.84 -3.25 -1.59
C TYR A 351 -12.84 -2.13 -1.88
N LEU A 352 -14.06 -2.52 -2.27
CA LEU A 352 -15.14 -1.58 -2.54
C LEU A 352 -15.78 -1.11 -1.24
N GLN A 353 -15.65 0.16 -0.91
CA GLN A 353 -16.16 0.74 0.34
C GLN A 353 -17.27 1.76 0.11
N LYS A 354 -17.44 2.21 -1.11
CA LYS A 354 -18.41 3.26 -1.46
C LYS A 354 -19.48 2.71 -2.38
N GLN A 355 -20.67 3.24 -2.24
CA GLN A 355 -21.74 3.02 -3.20
C GLN A 355 -21.53 3.97 -4.38
N GLU A 356 -21.43 3.40 -5.57
CA GLU A 356 -21.28 4.12 -6.84
C GLU A 356 -22.35 3.68 -7.84
N GLU A 357 -22.46 4.37 -8.96
CA GLU A 357 -23.37 3.93 -10.03
C GLU A 357 -22.94 2.56 -10.56
N ALA A 358 -23.87 1.63 -10.60
CA ALA A 358 -23.58 0.24 -11.00
C ALA A 358 -22.90 0.13 -12.37
N TYR A 359 -23.32 0.97 -13.34
CA TYR A 359 -22.71 0.96 -14.66
C TYR A 359 -21.24 1.41 -14.63
N ALA A 360 -20.90 2.42 -13.84
CA ALA A 360 -19.52 2.88 -13.67
C ALA A 360 -18.64 1.78 -13.07
N VAL A 361 -19.09 1.13 -12.00
CA VAL A 361 -18.38 0.01 -11.36
C VAL A 361 -18.16 -1.15 -12.34
N LEU A 362 -19.16 -1.47 -13.18
CA LEU A 362 -19.03 -2.52 -14.19
C LEU A 362 -18.01 -2.15 -15.28
N GLN A 363 -17.98 -0.88 -15.70
CA GLN A 363 -16.96 -0.41 -16.64
C GLN A 363 -15.56 -0.45 -16.03
N ASP A 364 -15.42 -0.02 -14.79
CA ASP A 364 -14.15 -0.03 -14.07
C ASP A 364 -13.62 -1.46 -13.88
N LEU A 365 -14.49 -2.41 -13.54
CA LEU A 365 -14.11 -3.83 -13.46
C LEU A 365 -13.74 -4.42 -14.82
N ALA A 366 -14.47 -4.04 -15.88
CA ALA A 366 -14.13 -4.47 -17.23
C ALA A 366 -12.80 -3.87 -17.71
N ALA A 367 -12.47 -2.64 -17.29
CA ALA A 367 -11.22 -1.98 -17.62
C ALA A 367 -9.99 -2.71 -17.07
N ILE A 368 -10.11 -3.49 -16.00
CA ILE A 368 -9.00 -4.29 -15.43
C ILE A 368 -8.38 -5.23 -16.48
N PHE A 369 -9.22 -5.82 -17.34
CA PHE A 369 -8.78 -6.69 -18.44
C PHE A 369 -8.95 -6.01 -19.81
N HIS A 370 -8.92 -4.68 -19.85
CA HIS A 370 -9.08 -3.86 -21.05
C HIS A 370 -10.37 -4.18 -21.83
N GLY A 371 -11.44 -4.41 -21.07
CA GLY A 371 -12.75 -4.80 -21.60
C GLY A 371 -13.73 -3.64 -21.68
N LEU A 372 -14.79 -3.89 -22.44
CA LEU A 372 -15.96 -3.01 -22.56
C LEU A 372 -17.20 -3.83 -22.24
N ALA A 373 -17.93 -3.42 -21.19
CA ALA A 373 -19.19 -4.01 -20.82
C ALA A 373 -20.35 -3.21 -21.42
N PHE A 374 -21.32 -3.87 -22.02
CA PHE A 374 -22.50 -3.21 -22.59
C PHE A 374 -23.72 -4.12 -22.57
N TRP A 375 -24.89 -3.53 -22.67
CA TRP A 375 -26.16 -4.22 -22.85
C TRP A 375 -26.42 -4.45 -24.34
N ASP A 376 -26.53 -5.72 -24.77
CA ASP A 376 -26.71 -6.06 -26.17
C ASP A 376 -28.20 -6.13 -26.61
N GLY A 377 -29.08 -5.73 -25.74
CA GLY A 377 -30.55 -5.79 -25.94
C GLY A 377 -31.21 -6.96 -25.21
N SER A 378 -30.45 -7.98 -24.82
CA SER A 378 -30.96 -9.16 -24.11
C SER A 378 -30.11 -9.53 -22.91
N GLN A 379 -28.82 -9.25 -22.95
CA GLN A 379 -27.86 -9.62 -21.90
C GLN A 379 -26.74 -8.62 -21.78
N ILE A 380 -26.08 -8.62 -20.61
CA ILE A 380 -24.80 -7.95 -20.39
C ILE A 380 -23.73 -8.78 -21.10
N THR A 381 -23.09 -8.18 -22.07
CA THR A 381 -21.96 -8.76 -22.80
C THR A 381 -20.70 -7.97 -22.51
N VAL A 382 -19.59 -8.67 -22.33
CA VAL A 382 -18.28 -8.08 -22.15
C VAL A 382 -17.37 -8.55 -23.27
N ASN A 383 -16.73 -7.63 -23.93
CA ASN A 383 -15.66 -7.91 -24.89
C ASN A 383 -14.37 -7.29 -24.38
N ALA A 384 -13.24 -7.99 -24.51
CA ALA A 384 -11.92 -7.54 -24.09
C ALA A 384 -11.03 -7.29 -25.29
N ASP A 385 -10.11 -6.33 -25.14
CA ASP A 385 -9.03 -6.09 -26.09
C ASP A 385 -7.98 -7.21 -25.89
N MET A 386 -8.13 -8.28 -26.65
CA MET A 386 -7.29 -9.47 -26.59
C MET A 386 -7.13 -10.05 -28.02
N PRO A 387 -6.15 -10.93 -28.26
CA PRO A 387 -6.01 -11.60 -29.54
C PRO A 387 -7.32 -12.32 -29.91
N GLN A 388 -7.86 -11.97 -31.06
CA GLN A 388 -9.08 -12.58 -31.59
C GLN A 388 -9.11 -12.54 -33.12
N ASP A 389 -9.69 -13.56 -33.73
CA ASP A 389 -9.91 -13.57 -35.17
C ASP A 389 -11.05 -12.60 -35.54
N PRO A 390 -10.97 -11.98 -36.72
CA PRO A 390 -12.08 -11.18 -37.23
C PRO A 390 -13.38 -11.97 -37.32
N VAL A 391 -14.43 -11.45 -36.69
CA VAL A 391 -15.76 -12.09 -36.73
C VAL A 391 -16.39 -11.97 -38.12
N TYR A 392 -16.05 -10.91 -38.84
CA TYR A 392 -16.57 -10.69 -40.20
C TYR A 392 -15.56 -9.91 -41.05
N THR A 393 -15.58 -10.15 -42.36
CA THR A 393 -14.70 -9.48 -43.30
C THR A 393 -15.55 -8.65 -44.27
N TYR A 394 -15.28 -7.34 -44.29
CA TYR A 394 -15.89 -6.42 -45.23
C TYR A 394 -14.99 -6.20 -46.43
N SER A 395 -15.62 -6.08 -47.60
CA SER A 395 -14.98 -5.61 -48.83
C SER A 395 -15.70 -4.37 -49.34
N THR A 396 -15.07 -3.61 -50.22
CA THR A 396 -15.70 -2.40 -50.80
C THR A 396 -17.03 -2.70 -51.48
N SER A 397 -17.24 -3.92 -51.98
CA SER A 397 -18.50 -4.34 -52.59
C SER A 397 -19.71 -4.44 -51.65
N GLN A 398 -19.46 -4.52 -50.35
CA GLN A 398 -20.48 -4.56 -49.29
C GLN A 398 -20.71 -3.20 -48.63
N ILE A 399 -19.81 -2.24 -48.89
CA ILE A 399 -19.84 -0.90 -48.30
C ILE A 399 -20.78 -0.03 -49.16
N LEU A 400 -21.72 0.61 -48.53
CA LEU A 400 -22.64 1.56 -49.14
C LEU A 400 -21.88 2.85 -49.54
N ASN A 401 -22.51 3.67 -50.40
CA ASN A 401 -21.93 4.90 -50.93
C ASN A 401 -20.67 4.61 -51.81
N ASP A 402 -20.80 3.75 -52.80
CA ASP A 402 -19.75 3.38 -53.75
C ASP A 402 -18.45 2.82 -53.11
N GLY A 403 -18.60 2.18 -51.97
CA GLY A 403 -17.45 1.57 -51.28
C GLY A 403 -16.59 2.54 -50.51
N VAL A 404 -17.08 3.75 -50.24
CA VAL A 404 -16.27 4.79 -49.56
C VAL A 404 -16.12 4.51 -48.10
N VAL A 405 -14.86 4.42 -47.65
CA VAL A 405 -14.45 4.34 -46.24
C VAL A 405 -13.88 5.69 -45.83
N ALA A 406 -14.40 6.28 -44.77
CA ALA A 406 -13.86 7.51 -44.21
C ALA A 406 -12.79 7.18 -43.17
N TYR A 407 -11.54 7.43 -43.52
CA TYR A 407 -10.41 7.22 -42.61
C TYR A 407 -10.12 8.47 -41.78
N SER A 408 -9.74 8.26 -40.54
CA SER A 408 -9.21 9.26 -39.64
C SER A 408 -7.89 8.81 -39.03
N GLY A 409 -7.07 9.71 -38.57
CA GLY A 409 -5.79 9.37 -37.94
C GLY A 409 -5.55 10.20 -36.70
N THR A 410 -4.83 9.64 -35.74
CA THR A 410 -4.32 10.38 -34.59
C THR A 410 -3.07 11.16 -34.96
N ARG A 411 -2.90 12.35 -34.40
CA ARG A 411 -1.71 13.17 -34.65
C ARG A 411 -0.60 12.70 -33.72
N THR A 412 0.64 12.62 -34.22
CA THR A 412 1.82 12.26 -33.42
C THR A 412 1.98 13.14 -32.17
N ARG A 413 1.64 14.43 -32.29
CA ARG A 413 1.72 15.36 -31.16
C ARG A 413 0.73 15.06 -30.01
N ASP A 414 -0.30 14.26 -30.26
CA ASP A 414 -1.33 13.94 -29.26
C ASP A 414 -1.04 12.59 -28.58
N ARG A 415 0.06 11.91 -28.95
CA ARG A 415 0.50 10.64 -28.37
C ARG A 415 1.40 10.88 -27.17
N HIS A 416 1.38 9.93 -26.25
CA HIS A 416 2.19 9.96 -25.03
C HIS A 416 3.39 9.00 -25.16
N SER A 417 4.41 9.27 -24.39
CA SER A 417 5.64 8.47 -24.34
C SER A 417 5.99 8.00 -22.93
N LEU A 418 5.23 8.45 -21.95
CA LEU A 418 5.33 8.04 -20.54
C LEU A 418 3.94 7.76 -19.99
N ALA A 419 3.71 6.58 -19.48
CA ALA A 419 2.52 6.25 -18.69
C ALA A 419 2.89 6.17 -17.20
N MET A 420 2.24 7.00 -16.39
CA MET A 420 2.32 6.92 -14.92
C MET A 420 1.16 6.08 -14.41
N VAL A 421 1.44 4.82 -14.09
CA VAL A 421 0.42 3.86 -13.67
C VAL A 421 0.29 3.88 -12.16
N SER A 422 -0.91 4.18 -11.67
CA SER A 422 -1.23 4.10 -10.23
C SER A 422 -1.71 2.69 -9.89
N TRP A 423 -1.08 2.05 -8.92
CA TRP A 423 -1.38 0.70 -8.47
C TRP A 423 -1.19 0.56 -6.96
N ASP A 424 -1.77 -0.48 -6.35
CA ASP A 424 -1.71 -0.67 -4.90
C ASP A 424 -0.56 -1.61 -4.54
N ASN A 425 0.49 -1.06 -3.90
CA ASN A 425 1.73 -1.79 -3.65
C ASN A 425 1.66 -2.63 -2.37
N PRO A 426 1.71 -3.98 -2.46
CA PRO A 426 1.70 -4.84 -1.27
C PRO A 426 2.88 -4.62 -0.32
N ALA A 427 4.04 -4.19 -0.84
CA ALA A 427 5.22 -3.90 -0.02
C ALA A 427 5.05 -2.62 0.80
N ASN A 428 4.18 -1.71 0.35
CA ASN A 428 3.82 -0.46 1.03
C ASN A 428 2.41 -0.54 1.63
N ALA A 429 2.06 -1.66 2.25
CA ALA A 429 0.76 -1.88 2.89
C ALA A 429 -0.46 -1.60 2.00
N PHE A 430 -0.33 -1.84 0.69
CA PHE A 430 -1.35 -1.56 -0.34
C PHE A 430 -1.69 -0.07 -0.49
N GLU A 431 -0.81 0.83 -0.07
CA GLU A 431 -0.92 2.23 -0.47
C GLU A 431 -0.65 2.37 -1.96
N THR A 432 -1.30 3.36 -2.58
CA THR A 432 -1.17 3.60 -4.01
C THR A 432 0.20 4.15 -4.34
N ASP A 433 0.94 3.41 -5.15
CA ASP A 433 2.22 3.79 -5.74
C ASP A 433 2.07 4.11 -7.23
N LYS A 434 3.07 4.75 -7.80
CA LYS A 434 3.12 5.08 -9.22
C LYS A 434 4.26 4.33 -9.91
N GLU A 435 3.91 3.59 -10.96
CA GLU A 435 4.86 2.89 -11.81
C GLU A 435 5.04 3.67 -13.12
N PRO A 436 6.23 4.21 -13.42
CA PRO A 436 6.52 4.86 -14.69
C PRO A 436 6.83 3.82 -15.76
N VAL A 437 6.16 3.92 -16.90
CA VAL A 437 6.38 3.09 -18.08
C VAL A 437 6.74 3.99 -19.25
N PHE A 438 7.92 3.79 -19.82
CA PHE A 438 8.45 4.59 -20.93
C PHE A 438 8.35 3.86 -22.25
N ASP A 439 8.12 4.62 -23.30
CA ASP A 439 8.30 4.22 -24.69
C ASP A 439 9.47 5.03 -25.29
N GLU A 440 10.65 4.41 -25.34
CA GLU A 440 11.88 5.07 -25.80
C GLU A 440 11.78 5.47 -27.27
N ASP A 441 11.18 4.64 -28.12
CA ASP A 441 10.99 4.93 -29.52
C ASP A 441 10.08 6.15 -29.73
N ALA A 442 9.00 6.22 -28.96
CA ALA A 442 8.11 7.37 -28.95
C ALA A 442 8.82 8.65 -28.46
N ILE A 443 9.70 8.55 -27.46
CA ILE A 443 10.52 9.70 -27.00
C ILE A 443 11.42 10.20 -28.12
N ILE A 444 12.07 9.30 -28.85
CA ILE A 444 12.94 9.63 -29.98
C ILE A 444 12.12 10.30 -31.10
N GLU A 445 10.97 9.74 -31.47
CA GLU A 445 10.05 10.29 -32.49
C GLU A 445 9.55 11.69 -32.13
N LEU A 446 9.33 11.96 -30.83
CA LEU A 446 8.91 13.26 -30.30
C LEU A 446 10.09 14.25 -30.12
N GLY A 447 11.29 13.90 -30.60
CA GLY A 447 12.47 14.75 -30.52
C GLY A 447 13.02 14.92 -29.09
N GLY A 448 12.89 13.89 -28.25
CA GLY A 448 13.32 13.89 -26.84
C GLY A 448 12.31 14.47 -25.87
N ILE A 449 11.08 14.76 -26.30
CA ILE A 449 10.04 15.31 -25.44
C ILE A 449 9.29 14.15 -24.77
N VAL A 450 9.30 14.13 -23.43
CA VAL A 450 8.49 13.20 -22.64
C VAL A 450 7.10 13.78 -22.43
N ARG A 451 6.09 13.02 -22.83
CA ARG A 451 4.67 13.35 -22.62
C ARG A 451 4.04 12.28 -21.74
N GLU A 452 3.50 12.74 -20.62
CA GLU A 452 2.93 11.87 -19.58
C GLU A 452 1.42 11.69 -19.77
N VAL A 453 0.97 10.43 -19.61
CA VAL A 453 -0.43 10.07 -19.39
C VAL A 453 -0.57 9.36 -18.05
N SER A 454 -1.59 9.70 -17.27
CA SER A 454 -1.90 9.00 -16.02
C SER A 454 -2.84 7.84 -16.30
N VAL A 455 -2.47 6.64 -15.87
CA VAL A 455 -3.25 5.40 -16.01
C VAL A 455 -3.61 4.87 -14.61
N GLY A 456 -4.89 4.65 -14.34
CA GLY A 456 -5.33 4.00 -13.11
C GLY A 456 -5.45 2.49 -13.33
N ALA A 457 -4.68 1.69 -12.60
CA ALA A 457 -4.79 0.23 -12.62
C ALA A 457 -5.61 -0.24 -11.42
N LEU A 458 -6.94 -0.17 -11.52
CA LEU A 458 -7.86 -0.57 -10.45
C LEU A 458 -7.64 -2.03 -10.05
N GLY A 459 -7.56 -2.29 -8.75
CA GLY A 459 -7.39 -3.64 -8.19
C GLY A 459 -6.09 -4.34 -8.60
N CYS A 460 -5.15 -3.61 -9.17
CA CYS A 460 -3.82 -4.10 -9.50
C CYS A 460 -2.91 -4.05 -8.29
N THR A 461 -2.38 -5.21 -7.88
CA THR A 461 -1.44 -5.34 -6.77
C THR A 461 -0.11 -5.94 -7.20
N SER A 462 0.13 -6.03 -8.51
CA SER A 462 1.39 -6.49 -9.10
C SER A 462 2.03 -5.38 -9.91
N GLN A 463 3.32 -5.17 -9.68
CA GLN A 463 4.12 -4.21 -10.44
C GLN A 463 4.22 -4.61 -11.93
N GLY A 464 4.36 -5.93 -12.21
CA GLY A 464 4.39 -6.43 -13.59
C GLY A 464 3.07 -6.16 -14.33
N GLN A 465 1.93 -6.39 -13.67
CA GLN A 465 0.62 -6.05 -14.23
C GLN A 465 0.47 -4.54 -14.44
N ALA A 466 0.97 -3.70 -13.53
CA ALA A 466 0.96 -2.25 -13.68
C ALA A 466 1.80 -1.80 -14.89
N GLN A 467 2.98 -2.38 -15.08
CA GLN A 467 3.80 -2.11 -16.26
C GLN A 467 3.10 -2.51 -17.57
N ARG A 468 2.51 -3.70 -17.61
CA ARG A 468 1.74 -4.14 -18.79
C ARG A 468 0.55 -3.22 -19.09
N ALA A 469 -0.11 -2.69 -18.06
CA ALA A 469 -1.19 -1.70 -18.25
C ALA A 469 -0.68 -0.39 -18.86
N GLY A 470 0.48 0.09 -18.43
CA GLY A 470 1.15 1.26 -19.02
C GLY A 470 1.60 1.01 -20.45
N GLN A 471 2.23 -0.14 -20.72
CA GLN A 471 2.63 -0.53 -22.08
C GLN A 471 1.42 -0.66 -23.01
N TRP A 472 0.33 -1.26 -22.53
CA TRP A 472 -0.91 -1.35 -23.30
C TRP A 472 -1.42 0.03 -23.71
N ALA A 473 -1.42 1.00 -22.80
CA ALA A 473 -1.86 2.35 -23.08
C ALA A 473 -0.98 3.02 -24.14
N LEU A 474 0.35 2.99 -23.98
CA LEU A 474 1.31 3.60 -24.91
C LEU A 474 1.28 2.90 -26.28
N MET A 475 1.39 1.57 -26.32
CA MET A 475 1.40 0.82 -27.59
C MET A 475 0.07 0.93 -28.34
N THR A 476 -1.05 1.04 -27.62
CA THR A 476 -2.34 1.28 -28.25
C THR A 476 -2.36 2.63 -28.97
N GLU A 477 -1.83 3.69 -28.34
CA GLU A 477 -1.72 5.01 -28.98
C GLU A 477 -0.72 5.04 -30.14
N GLN A 478 0.38 4.30 -30.05
CA GLN A 478 1.42 4.27 -31.08
C GLN A 478 1.02 3.43 -32.30
N LEU A 479 0.44 2.25 -32.06
CA LEU A 479 0.17 1.27 -33.13
C LEU A 479 -1.26 1.42 -33.70
N GLN A 480 -2.23 1.78 -32.93
CA GLN A 480 -3.65 1.90 -33.34
C GLN A 480 -3.99 3.34 -33.76
N THR A 481 -3.30 3.82 -34.75
CA THR A 481 -3.36 5.24 -35.14
C THR A 481 -4.47 5.60 -36.10
N ARG A 482 -5.13 4.59 -36.70
CA ARG A 482 -6.15 4.80 -37.73
C ARG A 482 -7.53 4.46 -37.21
N GLY A 483 -8.44 5.38 -37.37
CA GLY A 483 -9.87 5.14 -37.26
C GLY A 483 -10.50 5.02 -38.64
N ALA A 484 -11.60 4.31 -38.75
CA ALA A 484 -12.38 4.25 -39.98
C ALA A 484 -13.89 4.25 -39.66
N VAL A 485 -14.65 4.81 -40.58
CA VAL A 485 -16.10 4.82 -40.53
C VAL A 485 -16.65 4.43 -41.90
N TRP A 486 -17.53 3.44 -41.93
CA TRP A 486 -18.23 3.08 -43.16
C TRP A 486 -19.65 2.63 -42.87
N LYS A 487 -20.47 2.60 -43.93
CA LYS A 487 -21.85 2.15 -43.86
C LYS A 487 -22.01 0.84 -44.62
N VAL A 488 -22.81 -0.04 -44.04
CA VAL A 488 -23.13 -1.35 -44.65
C VAL A 488 -24.61 -1.63 -44.53
N GLY A 489 -25.09 -2.63 -45.22
CA GLY A 489 -26.44 -3.12 -45.12
C GLY A 489 -26.70 -3.92 -43.83
N LEU A 490 -27.50 -4.96 -43.93
CA LEU A 490 -27.87 -5.80 -42.76
C LEU A 490 -26.66 -6.57 -42.18
N ASP A 491 -25.58 -6.73 -42.92
CA ASP A 491 -24.32 -7.32 -42.46
C ASP A 491 -23.74 -6.56 -41.26
N GLY A 492 -24.10 -5.30 -41.09
CA GLY A 492 -23.69 -4.47 -39.94
C GLY A 492 -24.31 -4.88 -38.61
N PHE A 493 -25.29 -5.82 -38.62
CA PHE A 493 -25.85 -6.42 -37.41
C PHE A 493 -24.92 -7.50 -36.80
N ILE A 494 -23.99 -8.06 -37.58
CA ILE A 494 -23.13 -9.19 -37.17
C ILE A 494 -22.11 -8.74 -36.12
N PRO A 495 -21.26 -7.72 -36.38
CA PRO A 495 -20.25 -7.32 -35.41
C PRO A 495 -20.87 -6.49 -34.27
N ARG A 496 -20.33 -6.70 -33.09
CA ARG A 496 -20.71 -5.97 -31.87
C ARG A 496 -19.53 -5.13 -31.38
N PRO A 497 -19.78 -4.10 -30.58
CA PRO A 497 -18.71 -3.34 -29.94
C PRO A 497 -17.72 -4.26 -29.22
N GLY A 498 -16.43 -4.00 -29.38
CA GLY A 498 -15.35 -4.83 -28.81
C GLY A 498 -14.97 -6.05 -29.62
N GLN A 499 -15.59 -6.32 -30.78
CA GLN A 499 -15.17 -7.40 -31.68
C GLN A 499 -14.28 -6.86 -32.80
N VAL A 500 -13.46 -7.72 -33.37
CA VAL A 500 -12.58 -7.38 -34.49
C VAL A 500 -13.27 -7.71 -35.82
N VAL A 501 -13.15 -6.81 -36.79
CA VAL A 501 -13.55 -7.00 -38.18
C VAL A 501 -12.36 -6.81 -39.11
N ALA A 502 -12.33 -7.47 -40.23
CA ALA A 502 -11.34 -7.25 -41.28
C ALA A 502 -11.92 -6.40 -42.40
N LEU A 503 -11.11 -5.57 -42.98
CA LEU A 503 -11.46 -4.74 -44.14
C LEU A 503 -10.51 -5.03 -45.31
N ALA A 504 -11.06 -5.47 -46.42
CA ALA A 504 -10.36 -5.61 -47.69
C ALA A 504 -10.61 -4.34 -48.52
N ASP A 505 -9.73 -3.36 -48.38
CA ASP A 505 -9.79 -2.11 -49.16
C ASP A 505 -8.69 -2.11 -50.22
N PRO A 506 -9.05 -2.20 -51.55
CA PRO A 506 -8.08 -2.18 -52.63
C PRO A 506 -7.24 -0.90 -52.69
N MET A 507 -7.76 0.23 -52.21
CA MET A 507 -7.04 1.50 -52.20
C MET A 507 -5.81 1.47 -51.29
N LEU A 508 -5.88 0.72 -50.19
CA LEU A 508 -4.77 0.51 -49.26
C LEU A 508 -3.91 -0.69 -49.66
N ALA A 509 -4.55 -1.75 -50.18
CA ALA A 509 -3.87 -2.99 -50.59
C ALA A 509 -3.11 -2.85 -51.90
N GLY A 510 -3.37 -1.83 -52.69
CA GLY A 510 -2.77 -1.66 -54.01
C GLY A 510 -3.21 -2.67 -55.09
N ARG A 511 -4.08 -3.64 -54.73
CA ARG A 511 -4.64 -4.66 -55.58
C ARG A 511 -6.01 -5.10 -55.07
N ALA A 512 -6.84 -5.68 -55.93
CA ALA A 512 -8.14 -6.20 -55.54
C ALA A 512 -7.96 -7.44 -54.64
N ASN A 513 -8.29 -7.30 -53.37
CA ASN A 513 -8.11 -8.33 -52.36
C ASN A 513 -9.39 -8.85 -51.74
N GLY A 514 -10.57 -8.48 -52.26
CA GLY A 514 -11.85 -8.95 -51.77
C GLY A 514 -12.99 -8.71 -52.76
N GLY A 515 -14.11 -9.39 -52.55
CA GLY A 515 -15.29 -9.32 -53.38
C GLY A 515 -16.41 -10.25 -52.90
N ARG A 516 -17.24 -10.76 -53.87
CA ARG A 516 -18.32 -11.73 -53.59
C ARG A 516 -18.07 -13.06 -54.23
N ILE A 517 -18.47 -14.15 -53.59
CA ILE A 517 -18.41 -15.49 -54.10
C ILE A 517 -19.44 -15.64 -55.18
N SER A 518 -19.07 -16.08 -56.37
CA SER A 518 -19.98 -16.40 -57.48
C SER A 518 -20.55 -17.82 -57.40
N ALA A 519 -19.73 -18.81 -57.05
CA ALA A 519 -20.14 -20.21 -56.93
C ALA A 519 -19.22 -20.98 -55.99
N VAL A 520 -19.73 -22.07 -55.41
CA VAL A 520 -18.98 -22.96 -54.55
C VAL A 520 -19.15 -24.39 -55.00
N SER A 521 -18.07 -25.14 -54.99
CA SER A 521 -18.06 -26.57 -55.25
C SER A 521 -17.02 -27.26 -54.38
N GLY A 522 -17.42 -27.61 -53.18
CA GLY A 522 -16.55 -28.14 -52.14
C GLY A 522 -15.39 -27.19 -51.82
N ARG A 523 -14.14 -27.57 -52.12
CA ARG A 523 -12.94 -26.74 -51.88
C ARG A 523 -12.69 -25.71 -52.98
N ALA A 524 -13.40 -25.78 -54.10
CA ALA A 524 -13.25 -24.84 -55.19
C ALA A 524 -14.25 -23.69 -55.02
N ILE A 525 -13.73 -22.51 -54.79
CA ILE A 525 -14.48 -21.25 -54.58
C ILE A 525 -14.28 -20.38 -55.82
N THR A 526 -15.41 -20.13 -56.55
CA THR A 526 -15.38 -19.23 -57.69
C THR A 526 -15.66 -17.81 -57.23
N VAL A 527 -14.72 -16.94 -57.47
CA VAL A 527 -14.87 -15.50 -57.10
C VAL A 527 -15.35 -14.65 -58.25
N ASP A 528 -15.81 -13.44 -57.98
CA ASP A 528 -16.48 -12.49 -58.90
C ASP A 528 -15.52 -11.89 -59.93
N ARG A 529 -14.22 -11.98 -59.71
CA ARG A 529 -13.20 -11.41 -60.60
C ARG A 529 -11.91 -12.24 -60.61
N ASP A 530 -11.04 -11.95 -61.57
CA ASP A 530 -9.70 -12.50 -61.61
C ASP A 530 -8.85 -11.82 -60.52
N VAL A 531 -8.07 -12.59 -59.78
CA VAL A 531 -7.29 -12.12 -58.67
C VAL A 531 -5.84 -12.60 -58.78
N ASP A 532 -4.91 -11.68 -58.54
CA ASP A 532 -3.52 -12.05 -58.39
C ASP A 532 -3.26 -12.58 -56.98
N ILE A 533 -2.87 -13.87 -56.91
CA ILE A 533 -2.76 -14.59 -55.64
C ILE A 533 -1.29 -14.95 -55.40
N PRO A 534 -0.62 -14.31 -54.48
CA PRO A 534 0.75 -14.67 -54.09
C PRO A 534 0.85 -16.05 -53.49
N VAL A 535 2.03 -16.66 -53.56
CA VAL A 535 2.32 -17.93 -52.90
C VAL A 535 2.22 -17.75 -51.38
N GLY A 536 1.54 -18.68 -50.72
CA GLY A 536 1.35 -18.61 -49.25
C GLY A 536 0.10 -17.85 -48.80
N ALA A 537 -0.65 -17.25 -49.73
CA ALA A 537 -1.89 -16.55 -49.42
C ALA A 537 -2.97 -17.49 -48.83
N ARG A 538 -3.86 -16.88 -48.05
CA ARG A 538 -5.03 -17.54 -47.50
C ARG A 538 -6.31 -16.93 -48.08
N LEU A 539 -7.29 -17.78 -48.39
CA LEU A 539 -8.63 -17.31 -48.69
C LEU A 539 -9.48 -17.25 -47.45
N ARG A 540 -9.95 -16.06 -47.13
CA ARG A 540 -10.91 -15.81 -46.03
C ARG A 540 -12.28 -15.66 -46.65
N VAL A 541 -13.27 -16.35 -46.08
CA VAL A 541 -14.68 -16.25 -46.53
C VAL A 541 -15.59 -16.02 -45.33
N ASN A 542 -16.69 -15.36 -45.62
CA ASN A 542 -17.80 -15.25 -44.65
C ASN A 542 -18.75 -16.43 -44.84
N LEU A 543 -19.05 -17.13 -43.76
CA LEU A 543 -19.92 -18.32 -43.79
C LEU A 543 -21.39 -17.92 -43.51
N PRO A 544 -22.36 -18.77 -43.87
CA PRO A 544 -23.76 -18.54 -43.59
C PRO A 544 -24.11 -18.33 -42.12
N SER A 545 -23.32 -18.93 -41.20
CA SER A 545 -23.42 -18.72 -39.77
C SER A 545 -23.04 -17.31 -39.31
N GLY A 546 -22.53 -16.45 -40.21
CA GLY A 546 -22.02 -15.11 -39.89
C GLY A 546 -20.58 -15.10 -39.38
N ARG A 547 -19.88 -16.26 -39.43
CA ARG A 547 -18.46 -16.35 -39.05
C ARG A 547 -17.56 -16.15 -40.26
N SER A 548 -16.34 -15.62 -40.03
CA SER A 548 -15.33 -15.49 -41.07
C SER A 548 -14.23 -16.51 -40.79
N GLU A 549 -13.88 -17.36 -41.78
CA GLU A 549 -12.82 -18.36 -41.68
C GLU A 549 -11.81 -18.19 -42.79
N ALA A 550 -10.52 -18.45 -42.48
CA ALA A 550 -9.44 -18.46 -43.47
C ALA A 550 -8.92 -19.88 -43.71
N ARG A 551 -8.61 -20.17 -44.97
CA ARG A 551 -7.94 -21.40 -45.37
C ARG A 551 -6.78 -21.08 -46.29
N ALA A 552 -5.69 -21.84 -46.16
CA ALA A 552 -4.59 -21.74 -47.08
C ALA A 552 -5.01 -22.09 -48.50
N ILE A 553 -4.50 -21.35 -49.50
CA ILE A 553 -4.80 -21.58 -50.90
C ILE A 553 -3.86 -22.67 -51.42
N GLN A 554 -4.44 -23.72 -52.02
CA GLN A 554 -3.70 -24.77 -52.67
C GLN A 554 -3.27 -24.35 -54.06
N GLY A 555 -4.12 -23.62 -54.79
CA GLY A 555 -3.87 -23.12 -56.12
C GLY A 555 -5.10 -22.35 -56.65
N HIS A 556 -4.92 -21.68 -57.80
CA HIS A 556 -6.02 -20.99 -58.49
C HIS A 556 -5.92 -21.17 -60.03
N ASP A 557 -7.07 -21.11 -60.67
CA ASP A 557 -7.15 -21.05 -62.12
C ASP A 557 -8.20 -19.98 -62.48
N GLY A 558 -7.72 -18.83 -62.95
CA GLY A 558 -8.57 -17.67 -63.20
C GLY A 558 -9.32 -17.24 -61.94
N ARG A 559 -10.64 -17.38 -61.96
CA ARG A 559 -11.51 -17.02 -60.83
C ARG A 559 -11.75 -18.13 -59.83
N VAL A 560 -11.25 -19.36 -60.10
CA VAL A 560 -11.48 -20.50 -59.24
C VAL A 560 -10.29 -20.65 -58.27
N ILE A 561 -10.55 -20.51 -57.00
CA ILE A 561 -9.57 -20.66 -55.94
C ILE A 561 -9.82 -21.97 -55.23
N THR A 562 -8.81 -22.85 -55.16
CA THR A 562 -8.91 -24.13 -54.47
C THR A 562 -8.18 -24.02 -53.13
N VAL A 563 -8.88 -24.36 -52.04
CA VAL A 563 -8.31 -24.32 -50.67
C VAL A 563 -7.80 -25.69 -50.21
N VAL A 564 -6.85 -25.71 -49.29
CA VAL A 564 -6.20 -26.92 -48.77
C VAL A 564 -7.17 -27.77 -47.93
N ALA A 565 -8.08 -27.16 -47.20
CA ALA A 565 -9.03 -27.85 -46.33
C ALA A 565 -10.43 -27.25 -46.46
N ASP A 566 -11.43 -28.06 -46.13
CA ASP A 566 -12.81 -27.60 -46.10
C ASP A 566 -13.04 -26.51 -45.05
N PHE A 567 -13.96 -25.63 -45.31
CA PHE A 567 -14.47 -24.70 -44.29
C PHE A 567 -15.38 -25.47 -43.31
N SER A 568 -15.61 -24.92 -42.11
CA SER A 568 -16.47 -25.55 -41.13
C SER A 568 -17.93 -25.64 -41.58
N GLU A 569 -18.32 -24.78 -42.52
CA GLU A 569 -19.61 -24.71 -43.18
C GLU A 569 -19.37 -24.36 -44.64
N GLU A 570 -20.20 -24.86 -45.56
CA GLU A 570 -20.07 -24.57 -47.00
C GLU A 570 -20.41 -23.09 -47.26
N PRO A 571 -19.47 -22.30 -47.82
CA PRO A 571 -19.74 -20.90 -48.14
C PRO A 571 -20.88 -20.78 -49.14
N SER A 572 -21.68 -19.75 -48.98
CA SER A 572 -22.79 -19.47 -49.91
C SER A 572 -22.36 -18.54 -51.04
N PRO A 573 -22.95 -18.66 -52.24
CA PRO A 573 -22.86 -17.61 -53.24
C PRO A 573 -23.29 -16.25 -52.65
N GLU A 574 -22.73 -15.17 -53.17
CA GLU A 574 -22.89 -13.78 -52.70
C GLU A 574 -22.24 -13.47 -51.34
N SER A 575 -21.68 -14.46 -50.63
CA SER A 575 -20.89 -14.22 -49.44
C SER A 575 -19.61 -13.46 -49.77
N GLY A 576 -19.10 -12.69 -48.79
CA GLY A 576 -17.84 -11.96 -48.92
C GLY A 576 -16.63 -12.90 -48.88
N TRP A 577 -15.68 -12.65 -49.75
CA TRP A 577 -14.34 -13.25 -49.70
C TRP A 577 -13.29 -12.19 -49.63
N ALA A 578 -12.10 -12.53 -49.08
CA ALA A 578 -10.90 -11.71 -49.12
C ALA A 578 -9.65 -12.60 -49.17
N ILE A 579 -8.58 -12.06 -49.77
CA ILE A 579 -7.26 -12.69 -49.79
C ILE A 579 -6.39 -12.06 -48.70
N ASP A 580 -5.81 -12.89 -47.87
CA ASP A 580 -4.92 -12.53 -46.78
C ASP A 580 -3.50 -12.94 -47.16
N TYR A 581 -2.51 -12.03 -47.09
CA TYR A 581 -1.14 -12.24 -47.51
C TYR A 581 -0.18 -11.98 -46.35
N ASP A 582 0.96 -12.58 -46.35
CA ASP A 582 2.03 -12.31 -45.39
C ASP A 582 2.69 -10.94 -45.61
N ASP A 583 2.73 -10.47 -46.89
CA ASP A 583 3.30 -9.18 -47.28
C ASP A 583 2.29 -8.00 -47.16
N LEU A 584 1.01 -8.30 -47.11
CA LEU A 584 -0.08 -7.33 -47.01
C LEU A 584 -1.28 -7.96 -46.31
N ALA A 585 -1.20 -8.05 -45.00
CA ALA A 585 -2.30 -8.55 -44.18
C ALA A 585 -3.55 -7.68 -44.30
N LEU A 586 -4.71 -8.29 -44.24
CA LEU A 586 -5.97 -7.54 -44.18
C LEU A 586 -5.96 -6.61 -42.98
N MET A 587 -6.38 -5.38 -43.20
CA MET A 587 -6.52 -4.45 -42.09
C MET A 587 -7.58 -4.93 -41.12
N GLN A 588 -7.18 -5.06 -39.88
CA GLN A 588 -8.09 -5.44 -38.79
C GLN A 588 -8.49 -4.20 -37.99
N PHE A 589 -9.74 -4.18 -37.60
CA PHE A 589 -10.28 -3.07 -36.84
C PHE A 589 -11.10 -3.57 -35.67
N TYR A 590 -10.92 -2.92 -34.53
CA TYR A 590 -11.73 -3.10 -33.35
C TYR A 590 -12.98 -2.23 -33.45
N VAL A 591 -14.15 -2.82 -33.34
CA VAL A 591 -15.43 -2.12 -33.46
C VAL A 591 -15.68 -1.33 -32.18
N LYS A 592 -15.66 0.00 -32.29
CA LYS A 592 -15.94 0.91 -31.20
C LYS A 592 -17.42 1.09 -30.98
N ASN A 593 -18.14 1.32 -32.07
CA ASN A 593 -19.56 1.58 -32.03
C ASN A 593 -20.27 1.09 -33.29
N VAL A 594 -21.49 0.63 -33.13
CA VAL A 594 -22.40 0.28 -34.26
C VAL A 594 -23.66 1.09 -34.10
N THR A 595 -23.92 1.99 -35.03
CA THR A 595 -25.14 2.80 -35.05
C THR A 595 -26.01 2.38 -36.18
N ARG A 596 -27.31 2.63 -36.08
CA ARG A 596 -28.32 2.28 -37.09
C ARG A 596 -28.99 3.56 -37.61
N PRO A 597 -28.38 4.23 -38.60
CA PRO A 597 -28.95 5.46 -39.16
C PRO A 597 -30.33 5.27 -39.80
N SER A 598 -30.59 4.09 -40.39
CA SER A 598 -31.89 3.69 -40.89
C SER A 598 -32.14 2.20 -40.63
N TRP A 599 -33.34 1.70 -40.88
CA TRP A 599 -33.68 0.30 -40.56
C TRP A 599 -32.88 -0.72 -41.38
N GLU A 600 -32.37 -0.36 -42.57
CA GLU A 600 -31.60 -1.18 -43.49
C GLU A 600 -30.09 -0.88 -43.45
N GLN A 601 -29.66 0.14 -42.75
CA GLN A 601 -28.29 0.61 -42.78
C GLN A 601 -27.68 0.61 -41.39
N PHE A 602 -26.45 0.11 -41.33
CA PHE A 602 -25.63 0.18 -40.16
C PHE A 602 -24.37 1.00 -40.47
N GLN A 603 -23.92 1.77 -39.50
CA GLN A 603 -22.65 2.49 -39.57
C GLN A 603 -21.74 1.95 -38.49
N LEU A 604 -20.61 1.49 -38.94
CA LEU A 604 -19.53 1.03 -38.05
C LEU A 604 -18.51 2.14 -37.85
N GLU A 605 -18.21 2.42 -36.61
CA GLU A 605 -17.05 3.24 -36.18
C GLU A 605 -16.02 2.31 -35.59
N VAL A 606 -14.83 2.29 -36.16
CA VAL A 606 -13.81 1.32 -35.83
C VAL A 606 -12.44 1.97 -35.64
N ILE A 607 -11.57 1.33 -34.87
CA ILE A 607 -10.18 1.71 -34.64
C ILE A 607 -9.30 0.56 -35.09
N GLN A 608 -8.17 0.87 -35.70
CA GLN A 608 -7.17 -0.13 -36.10
C GLN A 608 -6.88 -1.11 -34.96
N HIS A 609 -6.88 -2.38 -35.27
CA HIS A 609 -6.48 -3.46 -34.35
C HIS A 609 -5.15 -4.02 -34.80
N GLU A 610 -4.18 -4.04 -33.90
CA GLU A 610 -2.84 -4.55 -34.15
C GLU A 610 -2.57 -5.78 -33.27
N PRO A 611 -2.70 -7.01 -33.82
CA PRO A 611 -2.52 -8.22 -33.00
C PRO A 611 -1.11 -8.36 -32.40
N GLY A 612 -0.09 -7.81 -33.07
CA GLY A 612 1.30 -7.89 -32.62
C GLY A 612 1.59 -7.18 -31.31
N LYS A 613 0.71 -6.23 -30.91
CA LYS A 613 0.89 -5.50 -29.65
C LYS A 613 0.84 -6.41 -28.42
N PHE A 614 0.02 -7.46 -28.43
CA PHE A 614 -0.22 -8.29 -27.24
C PHE A 614 1.03 -9.07 -26.83
N ASP A 615 1.73 -9.64 -27.81
CA ASP A 615 2.98 -10.36 -27.56
C ASP A 615 4.07 -9.40 -27.05
N ALA A 616 4.15 -8.21 -27.62
CA ALA A 616 5.07 -7.19 -27.19
C ALA A 616 4.77 -6.68 -25.76
N ILE A 617 3.49 -6.54 -25.39
CA ILE A 617 3.08 -6.17 -24.03
C ILE A 617 3.44 -7.26 -23.03
N ASP A 618 3.15 -8.54 -23.38
CA ASP A 618 3.38 -9.66 -22.47
C ASP A 618 4.88 -9.90 -22.21
N HIS A 619 5.74 -9.73 -23.21
CA HIS A 619 7.19 -9.96 -23.11
C HIS A 619 8.01 -8.68 -22.91
N GLY A 620 7.41 -7.51 -23.06
CA GLY A 620 8.07 -6.21 -22.94
C GLY A 620 8.26 -5.75 -21.48
N ALA A 621 7.57 -6.38 -20.52
CA ALA A 621 7.75 -6.07 -19.11
C ALA A 621 9.09 -6.63 -18.62
N ILE A 622 10.16 -5.91 -18.83
CA ILE A 622 11.44 -6.14 -18.16
C ILE A 622 11.48 -5.17 -17.00
N ILE A 623 11.12 -5.63 -15.81
CA ILE A 623 11.48 -4.95 -14.57
C ILE A 623 12.95 -5.29 -14.35
N ASP A 624 13.82 -4.56 -15.01
CA ASP A 624 15.24 -4.64 -14.68
C ASP A 624 15.38 -4.17 -13.23
N SER A 625 16.15 -4.89 -12.43
CA SER A 625 16.59 -4.42 -11.12
C SER A 625 17.47 -3.16 -11.23
N ARG A 626 17.86 -2.81 -12.43
CA ARG A 626 18.38 -1.47 -12.75
C ARG A 626 17.18 -0.54 -12.94
N PRO A 627 17.24 0.67 -12.38
CA PRO A 627 16.21 1.67 -12.64
C PRO A 627 16.16 1.94 -14.14
N ILE A 628 15.12 1.49 -14.80
CA ILE A 628 14.77 1.74 -16.19
C ILE A 628 14.12 3.11 -16.29
N SER A 629 14.60 4.06 -15.60
CA SER A 629 14.05 5.39 -15.68
C SER A 629 15.14 6.27 -16.31
N VAL A 630 14.79 6.94 -17.37
CA VAL A 630 15.53 8.13 -17.83
C VAL A 630 15.49 9.20 -16.72
N LEU A 631 14.54 9.07 -15.78
CA LEU A 631 14.58 9.78 -14.52
C LEU A 631 15.64 9.13 -13.63
N PRO A 632 16.51 9.92 -12.98
CA PRO A 632 17.51 9.40 -12.06
C PRO A 632 16.87 8.50 -11.02
N SER A 633 17.52 7.37 -10.72
CA SER A 633 17.03 6.42 -9.74
C SER A 633 16.74 7.09 -8.40
N GLY A 634 15.77 6.57 -7.65
CA GLY A 634 15.58 6.95 -6.26
C GLY A 634 16.82 6.69 -5.38
N VAL A 635 17.84 6.04 -5.91
CA VAL A 635 19.14 5.83 -5.27
C VAL A 635 20.19 6.57 -6.09
N GLN A 636 20.76 7.61 -5.52
CA GLN A 636 21.87 8.36 -6.07
C GLN A 636 23.20 7.78 -5.57
N ASP A 637 24.12 7.50 -6.47
CA ASP A 637 25.46 7.05 -6.08
C ASP A 637 26.25 8.17 -5.40
N PRO A 638 27.01 7.86 -4.35
CA PRO A 638 27.87 8.85 -3.70
C PRO A 638 29.10 9.17 -4.59
N PRO A 639 29.74 10.32 -4.39
CA PRO A 639 31.01 10.61 -5.00
C PRO A 639 32.06 9.53 -4.67
N ALA A 640 32.85 9.13 -5.67
CA ALA A 640 33.82 8.05 -5.50
C ALA A 640 34.92 8.42 -4.49
N ARG A 641 35.26 9.69 -4.40
CA ARG A 641 36.34 10.19 -3.54
C ARG A 641 36.03 11.60 -3.04
N VAL A 642 36.35 11.88 -1.76
CA VAL A 642 36.29 13.21 -1.14
C VAL A 642 37.65 13.55 -0.59
N LEU A 643 38.20 14.70 -0.93
CA LEU A 643 39.52 15.18 -0.53
C LEU A 643 39.39 16.48 0.22
N ILE A 644 40.19 16.63 1.26
CA ILE A 644 40.42 17.89 1.97
C ILE A 644 41.85 18.34 1.72
N SER A 645 42.01 19.59 1.28
CA SER A 645 43.28 20.27 1.14
C SER A 645 43.21 21.64 1.81
N GLN A 646 44.36 22.28 2.04
CA GLN A 646 44.41 23.65 2.55
C GLN A 646 45.32 24.52 1.69
N HIS A 647 45.00 25.81 1.63
CA HIS A 647 45.89 26.84 1.12
C HIS A 647 45.71 28.12 1.94
N ILE A 648 46.66 29.01 1.86
CA ILE A 648 46.64 30.31 2.55
C ILE A 648 46.41 31.40 1.55
N ALA A 649 45.38 32.19 1.74
CA ALA A 649 45.14 33.43 1.00
C ALA A 649 45.46 34.65 1.86
N VAL A 650 46.00 35.69 1.24
CA VAL A 650 46.23 36.95 1.95
C VAL A 650 45.09 37.90 1.57
N GLU A 651 44.24 38.18 2.55
CA GLU A 651 43.12 39.13 2.42
C GLU A 651 43.38 40.34 3.32
N GLN A 652 43.41 41.53 2.72
CA GLN A 652 43.64 42.80 3.42
C GLN A 652 44.91 42.79 4.36
N GLY A 653 45.95 42.03 3.95
CA GLY A 653 47.18 41.95 4.70
C GLY A 653 47.20 40.89 5.83
N LEU A 654 46.12 40.14 6.01
CA LEU A 654 46.02 39.02 6.97
C LEU A 654 46.07 37.69 6.21
N ALA A 655 46.84 36.75 6.72
CA ALA A 655 46.87 35.38 6.19
C ALA A 655 45.62 34.62 6.70
N VAL A 656 44.77 34.22 5.77
CA VAL A 656 43.56 33.46 6.05
C VAL A 656 43.75 32.03 5.54
N THR A 657 43.62 31.07 6.39
CA THR A 657 43.65 29.64 6.01
C THR A 657 42.32 29.26 5.40
N ILE A 658 42.35 28.69 4.21
CA ILE A 658 41.21 28.21 3.46
C ILE A 658 41.32 26.68 3.37
N MET A 659 40.29 25.99 3.79
CA MET A 659 40.11 24.56 3.58
C MET A 659 39.30 24.35 2.31
N THR A 660 39.84 23.60 1.37
CA THR A 660 39.14 23.19 0.14
C THR A 660 38.70 21.75 0.30
N ILE A 661 37.39 21.51 0.13
CA ILE A 661 36.79 20.18 0.09
C ILE A 661 36.42 19.94 -1.37
N ALA A 662 37.03 18.95 -2.00
CA ALA A 662 36.79 18.58 -3.41
C ALA A 662 36.39 17.12 -3.51
N TRP A 663 35.64 16.80 -4.54
CA TRP A 663 35.14 15.42 -4.76
C TRP A 663 35.04 15.11 -6.25
N ASP A 664 35.00 13.81 -6.54
CA ASP A 664 34.79 13.36 -7.92
C ASP A 664 33.30 13.47 -8.27
N ALA A 665 32.98 13.75 -9.53
CA ALA A 665 31.61 13.80 -9.99
C ALA A 665 30.92 12.43 -9.82
N ALA A 666 29.72 12.42 -9.27
CA ALA A 666 28.88 11.23 -9.22
C ALA A 666 27.97 11.18 -10.45
N PRO A 667 27.69 9.99 -11.01
CA PRO A 667 26.76 9.87 -12.15
C PRO A 667 25.39 10.47 -11.78
N ASP A 668 24.75 11.11 -12.73
CA ASP A 668 23.39 11.70 -12.61
C ASP A 668 23.20 12.75 -11.51
N ALA A 669 24.26 13.15 -10.85
CA ALA A 669 24.20 14.18 -9.82
C ALA A 669 24.13 15.58 -10.45
N VAL A 670 23.17 16.38 -10.00
CA VAL A 670 23.01 17.78 -10.41
C VAL A 670 23.46 18.77 -9.32
N ALA A 671 23.57 18.28 -8.09
CA ALA A 671 24.02 19.08 -6.95
C ALA A 671 24.67 18.21 -5.87
N TYR A 672 25.30 18.85 -4.91
CA TYR A 672 25.98 18.18 -3.80
C TYR A 672 25.66 18.88 -2.48
N ASP A 673 25.36 18.06 -1.45
CA ASP A 673 25.26 18.48 -0.06
C ASP A 673 26.57 18.18 0.65
N VAL A 674 27.26 19.20 1.14
CA VAL A 674 28.59 19.12 1.74
C VAL A 674 28.51 19.45 3.21
N GLU A 675 29.09 18.60 4.02
CA GLU A 675 29.19 18.79 5.45
C GLU A 675 30.62 18.51 5.92
N TRP A 676 31.11 19.29 6.88
CA TRP A 676 32.39 19.10 7.45
C TRP A 676 32.34 19.23 8.96
N ARG A 677 33.32 18.70 9.65
CA ARG A 677 33.46 18.85 11.11
C ARG A 677 34.93 18.92 11.54
N TRP A 678 35.15 19.57 12.67
CA TRP A 678 36.44 19.66 13.33
C TRP A 678 36.50 18.70 14.51
N GLY A 679 37.40 17.74 14.51
CA GLY A 679 37.52 16.69 15.52
C GLY A 679 36.21 15.90 15.66
N SER A 680 35.70 15.79 16.88
CA SER A 680 34.42 15.10 17.21
C SER A 680 33.22 16.02 17.34
N ARG A 681 33.35 17.31 16.91
CA ARG A 681 32.27 18.30 17.01
C ARG A 681 31.15 18.00 16.00
N GLU A 682 30.04 18.74 16.09
CA GLU A 682 28.93 18.63 15.20
C GLU A 682 29.27 18.96 13.73
N TRP A 683 28.47 18.42 12.82
CA TRP A 683 28.65 18.67 11.39
C TRP A 683 28.18 20.04 10.99
N VAL A 684 29.00 20.76 10.28
CA VAL A 684 28.72 22.06 9.68
C VAL A 684 28.24 21.84 8.27
N ARG A 685 27.05 22.29 7.93
CA ARG A 685 26.49 22.18 6.59
C ARG A 685 26.87 23.39 5.76
N VAL A 686 27.32 23.13 4.54
CA VAL A 686 27.54 24.15 3.51
C VAL A 686 26.28 24.25 2.65
N PRO A 687 25.94 25.44 2.12
CA PRO A 687 24.87 25.54 1.13
C PRO A 687 25.08 24.56 -0.04
N ARG A 688 23.98 23.99 -0.54
CA ARG A 688 24.01 23.06 -1.67
C ARG A 688 24.68 23.72 -2.87
N THR A 689 25.54 22.98 -3.56
CA THR A 689 26.30 23.48 -4.72
C THR A 689 26.25 22.49 -5.89
N GLY A 690 26.32 23.01 -7.11
CA GLY A 690 26.55 22.21 -8.32
C GLY A 690 28.02 22.07 -8.68
N GLU A 691 28.92 22.76 -7.96
CA GLU A 691 30.35 22.67 -8.16
C GLU A 691 30.92 21.39 -7.56
N LEU A 692 32.12 20.99 -7.99
CA LEU A 692 32.83 19.80 -7.47
C LEU A 692 33.80 20.13 -6.33
N MET A 693 33.76 21.34 -5.83
CA MET A 693 34.57 21.80 -4.70
C MET A 693 33.89 22.92 -3.92
N VAL A 694 34.23 23.04 -2.65
CA VAL A 694 33.80 24.11 -1.77
C VAL A 694 34.98 24.59 -0.94
N GLU A 695 35.09 25.91 -0.78
CA GLU A 695 36.08 26.53 0.08
C GLU A 695 35.47 26.98 1.41
N VAL A 696 36.11 26.58 2.51
CA VAL A 696 35.74 27.00 3.86
C VAL A 696 36.86 27.89 4.39
N ARG A 697 36.57 29.16 4.63
CA ARG A 697 37.55 30.19 4.99
C ARG A 697 37.69 30.33 6.50
N GLY A 698 38.89 30.63 6.96
CA GLY A 698 39.15 30.94 8.36
C GLY A 698 39.06 29.73 9.30
N VAL A 699 39.48 28.58 8.84
CA VAL A 699 39.47 27.34 9.64
C VAL A 699 40.58 27.30 10.68
N TYR A 700 40.32 26.70 11.83
CA TYR A 700 41.29 26.52 12.91
C TYR A 700 42.25 25.37 12.62
N THR A 701 43.38 25.35 13.37
CA THR A 701 44.29 24.21 13.38
C THR A 701 43.59 22.99 13.99
N GLY A 702 43.72 21.83 13.37
CA GLY A 702 43.14 20.59 13.89
C GLY A 702 42.80 19.56 12.85
N GLN A 703 42.14 18.49 13.28
CA GLN A 703 41.73 17.39 12.42
C GLN A 703 40.35 17.65 11.87
N TYR A 704 40.20 17.54 10.56
CA TYR A 704 38.97 17.76 9.84
C TYR A 704 38.51 16.51 9.09
N LEU A 705 37.19 16.33 9.05
CA LEU A 705 36.52 15.31 8.27
C LEU A 705 35.40 15.99 7.46
N ALA A 706 35.28 15.64 6.19
CA ALA A 706 34.22 16.07 5.34
C ALA A 706 33.39 14.88 4.84
N ARG A 707 32.13 15.11 4.57
CA ARG A 707 31.27 14.17 3.88
C ARG A 707 30.43 14.87 2.84
N VAL A 708 30.26 14.20 1.70
CA VAL A 708 29.56 14.75 0.55
C VAL A 708 28.49 13.76 0.13
N ARG A 709 27.30 14.25 -0.13
CA ARG A 709 26.21 13.52 -0.72
C ARG A 709 25.93 14.08 -2.11
N ALA A 710 25.84 13.24 -3.10
CA ALA A 710 25.36 13.62 -4.40
C ALA A 710 23.83 13.71 -4.39
N VAL A 711 23.28 14.65 -5.13
CA VAL A 711 21.83 14.90 -5.23
C VAL A 711 21.46 14.91 -6.70
N ASN A 712 20.50 14.09 -7.08
CA ASN A 712 20.02 14.02 -8.46
C ASN A 712 18.94 15.07 -8.76
N SER A 713 18.47 15.12 -10.01
CA SER A 713 17.45 16.06 -10.46
C SER A 713 16.09 15.90 -9.75
N MET A 714 15.84 14.74 -9.12
CA MET A 714 14.65 14.48 -8.30
C MET A 714 14.82 14.85 -6.83
N ASN A 715 15.92 15.52 -6.48
CA ASN A 715 16.25 15.90 -5.10
C ASN A 715 16.49 14.72 -4.14
N VAL A 716 16.85 13.56 -4.68
CA VAL A 716 17.23 12.37 -3.88
C VAL A 716 18.71 12.45 -3.59
N SER A 717 19.09 12.33 -2.30
CA SER A 717 20.46 12.38 -1.83
C SER A 717 21.06 10.99 -1.67
N SER A 718 22.30 10.81 -2.06
CA SER A 718 23.06 9.57 -1.86
C SER A 718 23.40 9.34 -0.37
N ILE A 719 23.88 8.15 -0.05
CA ILE A 719 24.67 7.95 1.18
C ILE A 719 25.91 8.85 1.15
N PRO A 720 26.44 9.30 2.31
CA PRO A 720 27.57 10.19 2.34
C PRO A 720 28.87 9.46 1.96
N ALA A 721 29.65 10.03 1.05
CA ALA A 721 31.06 9.71 0.88
C ALA A 721 31.89 10.54 1.87
N ASN A 722 32.78 9.89 2.61
CA ASN A 722 33.60 10.54 3.64
C ASN A 722 35.02 10.77 3.13
N SER A 723 35.64 11.91 3.52
CA SER A 723 37.04 12.15 3.31
C SER A 723 37.91 11.32 4.26
N VAL A 724 39.21 11.25 4.01
CA VAL A 724 40.18 10.85 5.01
C VAL A 724 40.28 11.94 6.09
N LEU A 725 40.52 11.55 7.33
CA LEU A 725 40.79 12.51 8.40
C LEU A 725 42.05 13.31 8.07
N THR A 726 41.91 14.62 7.87
CA THR A 726 42.99 15.49 7.39
C THR A 726 43.35 16.51 8.45
N ASN A 727 44.67 16.67 8.72
CA ASN A 727 45.13 17.65 9.66
C ASN A 727 45.40 18.99 8.96
N ILE A 728 44.71 20.03 9.39
CA ILE A 728 44.84 21.41 8.89
C ILE A 728 45.59 22.24 9.91
N THR A 729 46.64 22.94 9.47
CA THR A 729 47.36 23.94 10.24
C THR A 729 46.72 25.31 9.97
N GLY A 730 45.54 25.51 10.54
CA GLY A 730 44.69 26.63 10.22
C GLY A 730 44.69 27.76 11.23
N LYS A 731 43.54 28.37 11.36
CA LYS A 731 43.30 29.51 12.27
C LYS A 731 43.60 29.13 13.74
N THR A 732 44.36 30.02 14.42
CA THR A 732 44.63 29.91 15.88
C THR A 732 44.01 31.13 16.57
N GLY A 733 43.40 30.98 17.74
CA GLY A 733 42.82 32.05 18.52
C GLY A 733 41.33 31.87 18.85
N ALA A 734 40.80 32.85 19.57
CA ALA A 734 39.39 32.86 19.94
C ALA A 734 38.47 33.24 18.72
N PRO A 735 37.23 32.86 18.73
CA PRO A 735 36.25 33.31 17.73
C PRO A 735 36.20 34.83 17.61
N PRO A 736 35.93 35.37 16.43
CA PRO A 736 35.83 36.81 16.26
C PRO A 736 34.65 37.38 17.07
N ALA A 737 34.73 38.65 17.43
CA ALA A 737 33.65 39.35 18.12
C ALA A 737 32.46 39.54 17.16
N LEU A 738 31.27 39.65 17.72
CA LEU A 738 30.08 40.07 16.94
C LEU A 738 30.35 41.43 16.26
N ALA A 739 29.87 41.60 15.05
CA ALA A 739 29.99 42.86 14.32
C ALA A 739 29.24 43.99 15.03
N PHE A 740 28.11 43.65 15.60
CA PHE A 740 27.37 44.55 16.52
C PHE A 740 26.42 43.70 17.37
N LEU A 741 26.01 44.29 18.51
CA LEU A 741 24.89 43.86 19.33
C LEU A 741 24.07 45.11 19.68
N ARG A 742 22.85 45.19 19.24
CA ARG A 742 21.94 46.34 19.42
C ARG A 742 20.72 45.93 20.20
N THR A 743 20.16 46.89 20.92
CA THR A 743 18.93 46.74 21.68
C THR A 743 17.90 47.75 21.24
N THR A 744 16.64 47.30 21.12
CA THR A 744 15.49 48.17 20.87
C THR A 744 14.50 48.01 22.00
N SER A 745 14.23 49.11 22.73
CA SER A 745 13.30 49.14 23.85
C SER A 745 11.87 49.33 23.32
N GLY A 746 10.92 48.54 23.82
CA GLY A 746 9.48 48.68 23.57
C GLY A 746 8.67 48.48 24.84
N PRO A 747 7.36 48.75 24.83
CA PRO A 747 6.53 48.50 25.99
C PRO A 747 6.61 47.00 26.40
N TRP A 748 7.08 46.77 27.64
CA TRP A 748 7.21 45.46 28.28
C TRP A 748 8.14 44.45 27.54
N LYS A 749 8.99 44.95 26.59
CA LYS A 749 9.88 44.14 25.81
C LYS A 749 11.18 44.83 25.46
N ILE A 750 12.24 44.04 25.21
CA ILE A 750 13.51 44.48 24.64
C ILE A 750 13.78 43.55 23.46
N GLY A 751 13.94 44.11 22.27
CA GLY A 751 14.46 43.39 21.09
C GLY A 751 15.99 43.43 21.10
N LEU A 752 16.58 42.30 20.80
CA LEU A 752 18.02 42.14 20.57
C LEU A 752 18.25 41.86 19.09
N GLU A 753 19.23 42.50 18.52
CA GLU A 753 19.72 42.28 17.15
C GLU A 753 21.23 42.24 17.18
N TRP A 754 21.81 41.25 16.52
CA TRP A 754 23.28 41.15 16.44
C TRP A 754 23.73 40.78 15.02
N GLY A 755 24.93 41.19 14.67
CA GLY A 755 25.48 40.92 13.36
C GLY A 755 26.74 40.04 13.45
N PHE A 756 26.92 39.24 12.43
CA PHE A 756 28.10 38.42 12.27
C PHE A 756 29.20 39.20 11.52
N PRO A 757 30.47 39.01 11.86
CA PRO A 757 31.57 39.67 11.16
C PRO A 757 31.71 39.15 9.73
N ALA A 758 32.06 40.04 8.80
CA ALA A 758 32.22 39.72 7.36
C ALA A 758 33.31 38.65 7.13
N SER A 759 34.32 38.60 7.99
CA SER A 759 35.40 37.62 7.99
C SER A 759 35.28 36.64 9.15
N GLY A 760 34.11 36.19 9.46
CA GLY A 760 33.86 35.24 10.54
C GLY A 760 34.34 33.84 10.23
N ALA A 761 34.53 33.01 11.27
CA ALA A 761 34.70 31.60 11.10
C ALA A 761 33.42 30.97 10.60
N ALA A 762 33.50 30.23 9.52
CA ALA A 762 32.33 29.50 8.95
C ALA A 762 31.87 28.33 9.84
N ASP A 763 32.57 28.09 10.93
CA ASP A 763 32.33 27.07 11.95
C ASP A 763 31.59 27.58 13.18
N THR A 764 31.06 28.80 13.15
CA THR A 764 30.23 29.32 14.24
C THR A 764 29.01 28.43 14.46
N ALA A 765 28.86 27.91 15.68
CA ALA A 765 27.72 27.08 16.06
C ALA A 765 26.56 27.93 16.61
N TYR A 766 26.92 28.76 17.57
CA TYR A 766 25.95 29.53 18.35
C TYR A 766 26.45 30.97 18.59
N THR A 767 25.49 31.85 18.84
CA THR A 767 25.75 33.14 19.53
C THR A 767 25.27 32.97 20.95
N GLU A 768 26.18 33.04 21.92
CA GLU A 768 25.81 33.14 23.35
C GLU A 768 25.51 34.58 23.68
N ILE A 769 24.32 34.83 24.15
CA ILE A 769 23.89 36.12 24.71
C ILE A 769 23.73 35.96 26.22
N GLN A 770 24.37 36.87 26.92
CA GLN A 770 24.26 36.95 28.36
C GLN A 770 23.69 38.30 28.77
N GLN A 771 22.90 38.33 29.85
CA GLN A 771 22.30 39.52 30.41
C GLN A 771 22.81 39.82 31.82
N SER A 772 22.90 41.11 32.16
CA SER A 772 23.20 41.59 33.49
C SER A 772 22.35 42.79 33.85
N VAL A 773 22.01 42.94 35.12
CA VAL A 773 21.33 44.12 35.64
C VAL A 773 22.27 45.29 35.88
N THR A 774 23.58 45.04 35.88
CA THR A 774 24.62 46.06 36.10
C THR A 774 25.42 46.31 34.82
N PRO A 775 25.42 47.49 34.21
CA PRO A 775 26.26 47.84 33.09
C PRO A 775 27.73 47.66 33.40
N GLY A 776 28.50 47.01 32.53
CA GLY A 776 29.92 46.77 32.69
C GLY A 776 30.30 45.71 33.72
N GLY A 777 29.35 44.92 34.23
CA GLY A 777 29.59 43.84 35.16
C GLY A 777 30.54 42.76 34.59
N SER A 778 31.34 42.17 35.50
CA SER A 778 32.23 41.05 35.16
C SER A 778 31.43 39.84 34.65
N GLU A 779 32.12 38.90 33.99
CA GLU A 779 31.52 37.67 33.46
C GLU A 779 30.84 36.84 34.55
N GLN A 780 31.34 36.94 35.79
CA GLN A 780 30.80 36.20 36.93
C GLN A 780 29.41 36.66 37.38
N ASN A 781 28.98 37.88 37.01
CA ASN A 781 27.69 38.46 37.41
C ASN A 781 26.67 38.51 36.29
N ALA A 782 26.92 37.89 35.15
CA ALA A 782 25.99 37.82 34.04
C ALA A 782 25.36 36.43 33.98
N THR A 783 24.08 36.39 33.73
CA THR A 783 23.32 35.14 33.52
C THR A 783 23.16 34.88 32.01
N ALA A 784 23.30 33.64 31.62
CA ALA A 784 23.07 33.27 30.23
C ALA A 784 21.58 33.50 29.88
N LEU A 785 21.34 34.30 28.85
CA LEU A 785 20.02 34.49 28.27
C LEU A 785 19.68 33.30 27.37
N GLY A 786 20.64 32.84 26.58
CA GLY A 786 20.51 31.66 25.72
C GLY A 786 21.65 31.49 24.75
N LEU A 787 21.64 30.33 24.11
CA LEU A 787 22.49 29.99 22.98
C LEU A 787 21.59 30.01 21.72
N PHE A 788 21.89 30.90 20.79
CA PHE A 788 21.12 31.05 19.56
C PHE A 788 21.92 30.43 18.42
N ALA A 789 21.30 29.44 17.79
CA ALA A 789 21.96 28.72 16.70
C ALA A 789 22.23 29.67 15.51
N TYR A 790 23.42 29.58 14.92
CA TYR A 790 23.73 30.29 13.67
C TYR A 790 22.77 29.83 12.54
N PRO A 791 22.21 30.73 11.73
CA PRO A 791 22.46 32.16 11.58
C PRO A 791 21.39 33.06 12.28
N THR A 792 20.78 32.64 13.38
CA THR A 792 19.85 33.49 14.13
C THR A 792 20.54 34.77 14.57
N ASP A 793 19.98 35.91 14.29
CA ASP A 793 20.52 37.26 14.52
C ASP A 793 19.61 38.16 15.37
N THR A 794 18.45 37.66 15.76
CA THR A 794 17.47 38.41 16.54
C THR A 794 16.85 37.61 17.68
N HIS A 795 16.51 38.27 18.76
CA HIS A 795 15.71 37.72 19.86
C HIS A 795 14.91 38.80 20.56
N THR A 796 13.75 38.47 21.09
CA THR A 796 12.90 39.40 21.81
C THR A 796 12.58 38.89 23.22
N LEU A 797 12.98 39.65 24.23
CA LEU A 797 12.60 39.45 25.61
C LEU A 797 11.24 40.10 25.83
N THR A 798 10.31 39.37 26.37
CA THR A 798 8.94 39.85 26.70
C THR A 798 8.70 39.77 28.21
N SER A 799 7.63 40.39 28.69
CA SER A 799 7.20 40.35 30.10
C SER A 799 8.20 41.00 31.08
N LEU A 800 8.87 42.05 30.65
CA LEU A 800 9.79 42.80 31.50
C LEU A 800 9.05 43.76 32.40
N ALA A 801 9.58 44.01 33.63
CA ALA A 801 9.05 44.99 34.53
C ALA A 801 9.24 46.44 34.00
N ALA A 802 8.31 47.31 34.26
CA ALA A 802 8.45 48.71 33.87
C ALA A 802 9.68 49.34 34.52
N GLY A 803 10.52 49.96 33.68
CA GLY A 803 11.76 50.60 34.13
C GLY A 803 12.94 49.64 34.30
N ALA A 804 12.81 48.39 33.95
CA ALA A 804 13.92 47.43 33.98
C ALA A 804 15.06 47.90 33.07
N ARG A 805 16.27 47.89 33.60
CA ARG A 805 17.50 48.19 32.87
C ARG A 805 18.35 46.91 32.80
N LEU A 806 18.66 46.46 31.57
CA LEU A 806 19.46 45.29 31.33
C LEU A 806 20.63 45.65 30.42
N ALA A 807 21.79 45.08 30.71
CA ALA A 807 22.95 45.12 29.84
C ALA A 807 23.15 43.75 29.21
N PHE A 808 23.52 43.73 27.95
CA PHE A 808 23.74 42.51 27.18
C PHE A 808 25.14 42.44 26.64
N ARG A 809 25.64 41.25 26.60
CA ARG A 809 26.88 40.93 25.88
C ARG A 809 26.71 39.64 25.09
N GLY A 810 27.37 39.56 23.95
CA GLY A 810 27.30 38.40 23.11
C GLY A 810 28.70 37.99 22.66
N ARG A 811 28.88 36.69 22.46
CA ARG A 811 30.07 36.11 21.86
C ARG A 811 29.71 34.99 20.92
N LEU A 812 30.53 34.79 19.92
CA LEU A 812 30.42 33.64 19.04
C LEU A 812 31.02 32.41 19.69
N ILE A 813 30.41 31.27 19.48
CA ILE A 813 30.89 29.95 19.89
C ILE A 813 31.03 29.13 18.63
N ASP A 814 32.25 28.65 18.41
CA ASP A 814 32.53 27.75 17.27
C ASP A 814 32.06 26.33 17.59
N ARG A 815 31.85 25.56 16.56
CA ARG A 815 31.39 24.16 16.62
C ARG A 815 32.45 23.19 17.08
#